data_174a09b5ed5946326ef7305f1f77d7da
#
_entry.id   174a09b5ed5946326ef7305f1f77d7da
#
_cell.length_a   1.000
_cell.length_b   1.000
_cell.length_c   1.000
_cell.angle_alpha   90.00
_cell.angle_beta   90.00
_cell.angle_gamma   90.00
#
_symmetry.space_group_name_H-M   'P 1'
#
loop_
_entity.id
_entity.type
_entity.pdbx_description
1 polymer ?
#
loop_
_entity_poly.entity_id
_entity_poly.type
_entity_poly.pdbx_seq_one_letter_code
_entity_poly.pdbx_strand_id
1 'polypeptide(L)'
;MSNIFDFDDNENELAPSIFDNISALRPEPNFVDGLNPEQKQAVLKTEGPLLVLAGAGTGKTKVLTTRLAYILNSNIARPWNCLVVTFTNRAANEMKERVRGFIGDTVNSVWLGTFHSICVKILRRFPEKAGLKDNFTILGEDDQKRVIKKILQDNNIDEKQFTPQAVLEKISRFKDKGLTAEKVVNEYKNNMTTFIYKEYQNRLIELNCVDFGDILLYVLDILLKNPEILNEYQERFKYIMVDEYQDTNITQYLLLRLLSQKHRNICCVGDDDQSIYSWRGAEIENILKFNSDFPEAETIRLERNYRSTENILTAASAVIKHNAKRLGKTLRVAEHSPVSNCKNEKIKVVSTYSGDDEAKYIAEKVQSLRYDGYDYEEMAILVRTASQTRSFEEVFIKESIPYKVVGGLKFYERAEIRDMLAYFRLILQPSDDLAFERIINKPTRGIGDKTVDKIRDRAKFDKTPLYQTMVNMVDEGVFSGKTKSALDNVINLMTEWRKVMQAISLGEFAEQVVNESGYMEMLENDKSVEAPGRIENIKELLNVMSDSETYPNLGTFLEHVSLVIDNEYSSNENKVIISTLHAAKGLEFDAVFLPGWEEGIFPHQKCLDCNEDDGLEEERRLAYVAITRAKKILYITMSFNRKLYGQWQTYNPSRFLNELPPSCIELVNNTGYAKPKTNNYGNSYGGGRDYYSKNSSYSSGYSNYDSQYKKKEKSGYFDSYEDASYDEYDSYNSQGYYNKKKCGDYFYQTKKTSPLVGVRVYHTSFGYGKIINVDGEKCEVFFDKVGKKKIMGSYLQKC
;
A
#
# COMPACT_ATOMS: atom_id res chain seq x y z
N MET A 1 -2.30 -27.39 -6.86
CA MET A 1 -3.25 -26.52 -6.13
C MET A 1 -4.64 -27.15 -6.28
N SER A 2 -4.85 -28.27 -5.62
CA SER A 2 -6.11 -29.00 -5.59
C SER A 2 -6.55 -29.04 -4.12
N ASN A 3 -7.85 -28.84 -3.90
CA ASN A 3 -8.58 -29.08 -2.65
C ASN A 3 -8.52 -28.00 -1.55
N ILE A 4 -8.98 -26.78 -1.87
CA ILE A 4 -9.44 -25.81 -0.82
C ILE A 4 -10.95 -25.49 -0.95
N PHE A 5 -11.68 -26.08 -1.90
CA PHE A 5 -13.05 -25.69 -2.24
C PHE A 5 -14.09 -26.82 -2.18
N ASP A 6 -13.81 -27.98 -1.60
CA ASP A 6 -14.82 -29.01 -1.39
C ASP A 6 -15.57 -28.74 -0.09
N PHE A 7 -16.72 -28.09 -0.21
CA PHE A 7 -17.78 -28.12 0.78
C PHE A 7 -18.95 -28.89 0.16
N ASP A 8 -19.24 -30.07 0.73
CA ASP A 8 -20.40 -30.86 0.40
C ASP A 8 -21.70 -30.06 0.59
N ASP A 9 -22.36 -29.71 -0.51
CA ASP A 9 -23.73 -29.22 -0.54
C ASP A 9 -24.70 -30.41 -0.39
N ASN A 10 -24.67 -31.12 0.73
CA ASN A 10 -25.73 -32.05 1.08
C ASN A 10 -26.82 -31.30 1.84
N GLU A 11 -27.74 -30.73 1.09
CA GLU A 11 -29.04 -30.30 1.59
C GLU A 11 -29.91 -31.55 1.91
N ASN A 12 -29.71 -32.11 3.10
CA ASN A 12 -30.73 -32.97 3.66
C ASN A 12 -31.65 -32.10 4.54
N GLU A 13 -32.86 -31.86 4.06
CA GLU A 13 -33.98 -31.40 4.86
C GLU A 13 -34.18 -32.34 6.04
N LEU A 14 -33.60 -32.02 7.18
CA LEU A 14 -34.00 -32.63 8.45
C LEU A 14 -35.26 -31.96 8.94
N ALA A 15 -36.33 -32.80 9.09
CA ALA A 15 -37.65 -32.44 9.59
C ALA A 15 -37.58 -31.56 10.86
N PRO A 16 -38.58 -30.69 11.11
CA PRO A 16 -38.65 -29.85 12.29
C PRO A 16 -38.69 -30.72 13.54
N SER A 17 -37.57 -30.76 14.25
CA SER A 17 -37.43 -31.55 15.48
C SER A 17 -37.61 -30.66 16.69
N ILE A 18 -38.39 -31.09 17.61
CA ILE A 18 -38.49 -30.94 19.11
C ILE A 18 -37.74 -29.75 19.78
N PHE A 19 -37.02 -28.93 19.05
CA PHE A 19 -36.17 -27.87 19.64
C PHE A 19 -36.84 -26.49 19.78
N ASP A 20 -38.08 -26.34 19.33
CA ASP A 20 -38.75 -25.02 19.28
C ASP A 20 -39.30 -24.50 20.61
N ASN A 21 -39.12 -25.20 21.72
CA ASN A 21 -39.79 -24.83 23.00
C ASN A 21 -38.85 -24.76 24.23
N ILE A 22 -37.55 -24.49 24.08
CA ILE A 22 -36.67 -24.28 25.25
C ILE A 22 -35.88 -22.96 25.09
N SER A 23 -36.60 -21.85 25.02
CA SER A 23 -36.00 -20.50 25.03
C SER A 23 -36.04 -19.80 26.40
N ALA A 24 -36.34 -20.52 27.47
CA ALA A 24 -36.36 -19.96 28.82
C ALA A 24 -35.20 -20.53 29.64
N LEU A 25 -34.24 -19.67 30.02
CA LEU A 25 -33.26 -19.89 31.09
C LEU A 25 -32.17 -20.96 30.83
N ARG A 26 -31.39 -20.82 29.77
CA ARG A 26 -30.04 -21.38 29.79
C ARG A 26 -29.12 -20.38 30.49
N PRO A 27 -28.25 -20.81 31.41
CA PRO A 27 -27.21 -19.92 31.95
C PRO A 27 -26.34 -19.37 30.81
N GLU A 28 -25.90 -18.12 30.94
CA GLU A 28 -24.97 -17.53 29.96
C GLU A 28 -23.77 -18.46 29.77
N PRO A 29 -23.34 -18.69 28.54
CA PRO A 29 -22.19 -19.57 28.29
C PRO A 29 -20.93 -19.03 29.00
N ASN A 30 -20.16 -19.87 29.68
CA ASN A 30 -18.97 -19.48 30.45
C ASN A 30 -17.95 -18.62 29.65
N PHE A 31 -17.94 -18.69 28.31
CA PHE A 31 -17.04 -17.91 27.48
C PHE A 31 -17.40 -16.40 27.42
N VAL A 32 -18.60 -16.00 27.87
CA VAL A 32 -19.00 -14.60 27.97
C VAL A 32 -18.45 -13.93 29.25
N ASP A 33 -18.15 -14.71 30.29
CA ASP A 33 -17.68 -14.19 31.58
C ASP A 33 -16.28 -13.54 31.51
N GLY A 34 -15.47 -13.92 30.51
CA GLY A 34 -14.14 -13.35 30.26
C GLY A 34 -14.14 -12.03 29.46
N LEU A 35 -15.30 -11.40 29.24
CA LEU A 35 -15.45 -10.15 28.52
C LEU A 35 -15.54 -8.97 29.48
N ASN A 36 -14.99 -7.83 29.07
CA ASN A 36 -15.26 -6.57 29.77
C ASN A 36 -16.69 -6.08 29.49
N PRO A 37 -17.23 -5.10 30.23
CA PRO A 37 -18.61 -4.66 30.09
C PRO A 37 -18.99 -4.22 28.67
N GLU A 38 -18.11 -3.47 27.98
CA GLU A 38 -18.37 -2.97 26.64
C GLU A 38 -18.31 -4.12 25.60
N GLN A 39 -17.38 -5.05 25.76
CA GLN A 39 -17.30 -6.26 24.94
C GLN A 39 -18.53 -7.15 25.16
N LYS A 40 -18.97 -7.33 26.43
CA LYS A 40 -20.15 -8.10 26.78
C LYS A 40 -21.41 -7.47 26.17
N GLN A 41 -21.57 -6.16 26.28
CA GLN A 41 -22.66 -5.43 25.64
C GLN A 41 -22.68 -5.69 24.12
N ALA A 42 -21.51 -5.58 23.42
CA ALA A 42 -21.41 -5.83 22.00
C ALA A 42 -21.73 -7.28 21.61
N VAL A 43 -21.44 -8.26 22.46
CA VAL A 43 -21.76 -9.68 22.23
C VAL A 43 -23.25 -9.96 22.42
N LEU A 44 -23.86 -9.42 23.47
CA LEU A 44 -25.25 -9.70 23.84
C LEU A 44 -26.29 -8.92 23.00
N LYS A 45 -25.91 -7.77 22.41
CA LYS A 45 -26.74 -6.99 21.50
C LYS A 45 -26.87 -7.71 20.15
N THR A 46 -27.73 -8.71 20.02
CA THR A 46 -27.85 -9.53 18.81
C THR A 46 -28.64 -8.86 17.70
N GLU A 47 -29.68 -8.11 18.03
CA GLU A 47 -30.62 -7.54 17.09
C GLU A 47 -30.29 -6.08 16.71
N GLY A 48 -30.57 -5.74 15.46
CA GLY A 48 -30.39 -4.42 14.90
C GLY A 48 -28.94 -4.13 14.46
N PRO A 49 -28.72 -3.01 13.75
CA PRO A 49 -27.39 -2.63 13.28
C PRO A 49 -26.52 -2.17 14.46
N LEU A 50 -25.27 -2.66 14.46
CA LEU A 50 -24.30 -2.39 15.52
C LEU A 50 -22.96 -2.00 14.89
N LEU A 51 -22.44 -0.85 15.29
CA LEU A 51 -21.06 -0.44 15.01
C LEU A 51 -20.20 -0.60 16.25
N VAL A 52 -19.20 -1.43 16.20
CA VAL A 52 -18.21 -1.58 17.26
C VAL A 52 -16.94 -0.83 16.85
N LEU A 53 -16.76 0.35 17.40
CA LEU A 53 -15.53 1.13 17.22
C LEU A 53 -14.48 0.62 18.19
N ALA A 54 -13.54 -0.16 17.67
CA ALA A 54 -12.60 -0.89 18.49
C ALA A 54 -11.17 -0.50 18.15
N GLY A 55 -10.51 0.25 19.03
CA GLY A 55 -9.13 0.64 18.84
C GLY A 55 -8.15 -0.53 18.76
N ALA A 56 -6.88 -0.24 18.49
CA ALA A 56 -5.83 -1.26 18.47
C ALA A 56 -5.79 -2.01 19.82
N GLY A 57 -5.66 -3.33 19.79
CA GLY A 57 -5.48 -4.15 20.99
C GLY A 57 -6.68 -4.22 21.96
N THR A 58 -7.88 -3.80 21.55
CA THR A 58 -9.08 -3.83 22.40
C THR A 58 -9.91 -5.10 22.25
N GLY A 59 -9.49 -6.05 21.44
CA GLY A 59 -10.14 -7.35 21.29
C GLY A 59 -11.24 -7.39 20.24
N LYS A 60 -11.12 -6.68 19.13
CA LYS A 60 -12.04 -6.72 17.97
C LYS A 60 -12.46 -8.13 17.59
N THR A 61 -11.49 -8.96 17.23
CA THR A 61 -11.71 -10.35 16.81
C THR A 61 -12.32 -11.19 17.92
N LYS A 62 -11.96 -10.94 19.19
CA LYS A 62 -12.57 -11.63 20.35
C LYS A 62 -14.07 -11.34 20.44
N VAL A 63 -14.48 -10.09 20.25
CA VAL A 63 -15.90 -9.72 20.28
C VAL A 63 -16.64 -10.39 19.14
N LEU A 64 -16.13 -10.36 17.89
CA LEU A 64 -16.81 -11.00 16.75
C LEU A 64 -16.94 -12.50 16.92
N THR A 65 -15.85 -13.19 17.32
CA THR A 65 -15.87 -14.65 17.51
C THR A 65 -16.79 -15.07 18.64
N THR A 66 -16.76 -14.34 19.76
CA THR A 66 -17.64 -14.62 20.90
C THR A 66 -19.12 -14.31 20.58
N ARG A 67 -19.39 -13.22 19.84
CA ARG A 67 -20.75 -12.90 19.38
C ARG A 67 -21.32 -13.99 18.47
N LEU A 68 -20.53 -14.46 17.50
CA LEU A 68 -20.96 -15.56 16.64
C LEU A 68 -21.23 -16.81 17.46
N ALA A 69 -20.32 -17.18 18.35
CA ALA A 69 -20.49 -18.33 19.23
C ALA A 69 -21.74 -18.18 20.12
N TYR A 70 -22.00 -16.98 20.64
CA TYR A 70 -23.19 -16.69 21.46
C TYR A 70 -24.49 -16.87 20.65
N ILE A 71 -24.58 -16.31 19.45
CA ILE A 71 -25.77 -16.42 18.56
C ILE A 71 -26.07 -17.89 18.26
N LEU A 72 -25.03 -18.69 17.96
CA LEU A 72 -25.20 -20.10 17.60
C LEU A 72 -25.51 -20.98 18.83
N ASN A 73 -24.77 -20.78 19.93
CA ASN A 73 -25.00 -21.56 21.16
C ASN A 73 -26.35 -21.27 21.83
N SER A 74 -26.83 -20.03 21.72
CA SER A 74 -28.15 -19.63 22.23
C SER A 74 -29.31 -20.01 21.30
N ASN A 75 -29.02 -20.69 20.18
CA ASN A 75 -30.01 -21.05 19.12
C ASN A 75 -30.78 -19.85 18.56
N ILE A 76 -30.21 -18.65 18.59
CA ILE A 76 -30.79 -17.43 18.01
C ILE A 76 -30.83 -17.55 16.49
N ALA A 77 -29.79 -18.15 15.88
CA ALA A 77 -29.74 -18.43 14.46
C ALA A 77 -29.08 -19.80 14.19
N ARG A 78 -29.36 -20.35 13.02
CA ARG A 78 -28.67 -21.52 12.50
C ARG A 78 -27.32 -21.10 11.89
N PRO A 79 -26.31 -22.00 11.81
CA PRO A 79 -24.99 -21.67 11.25
C PRO A 79 -25.06 -21.07 9.84
N TRP A 80 -25.89 -21.59 8.97
CA TRP A 80 -26.07 -21.10 7.59
C TRP A 80 -26.81 -19.76 7.49
N ASN A 81 -27.39 -19.27 8.60
CA ASN A 81 -28.01 -17.94 8.68
C ASN A 81 -27.00 -16.85 9.08
N CYS A 82 -25.74 -17.22 9.35
CA CYS A 82 -24.69 -16.29 9.74
C CYS A 82 -23.70 -16.09 8.60
N LEU A 83 -23.48 -14.85 8.20
CA LEU A 83 -22.44 -14.42 7.28
C LEU A 83 -21.36 -13.67 8.07
N VAL A 84 -20.13 -14.11 7.99
CA VAL A 84 -18.97 -13.46 8.65
C VAL A 84 -17.91 -13.15 7.61
N VAL A 85 -17.58 -11.89 7.45
CA VAL A 85 -16.66 -11.43 6.41
C VAL A 85 -15.45 -10.78 7.03
N THR A 86 -14.27 -11.17 6.55
CA THR A 86 -12.97 -10.61 6.95
C THR A 86 -12.20 -10.10 5.73
N PHE A 87 -11.12 -9.35 5.98
CA PHE A 87 -10.30 -8.81 4.90
C PHE A 87 -9.31 -9.82 4.31
N THR A 88 -8.78 -10.76 5.13
CA THR A 88 -7.76 -11.73 4.69
C THR A 88 -8.13 -13.16 5.01
N ASN A 89 -7.66 -14.11 4.18
CA ASN A 89 -7.85 -15.56 4.42
C ASN A 89 -7.22 -16.00 5.75
N ARG A 90 -6.10 -15.39 6.16
CA ARG A 90 -5.47 -15.67 7.45
C ARG A 90 -6.41 -15.30 8.61
N ALA A 91 -7.00 -14.09 8.57
CA ALA A 91 -7.94 -13.65 9.59
C ALA A 91 -9.21 -14.54 9.61
N ALA A 92 -9.72 -14.95 8.44
CA ALA A 92 -10.84 -15.88 8.34
C ALA A 92 -10.54 -17.23 8.98
N ASN A 93 -9.38 -17.82 8.70
CA ASN A 93 -8.96 -19.09 9.28
C ASN A 93 -8.75 -19.00 10.80
N GLU A 94 -8.08 -17.93 11.27
CA GLU A 94 -7.89 -17.69 12.69
C GLU A 94 -9.23 -17.53 13.43
N MET A 95 -10.15 -16.77 12.84
CA MET A 95 -11.50 -16.60 13.38
C MET A 95 -12.25 -17.93 13.43
N LYS A 96 -12.15 -18.74 12.36
CA LYS A 96 -12.77 -20.07 12.29
C LYS A 96 -12.24 -21.00 13.40
N GLU A 97 -10.93 -21.04 13.62
CA GLU A 97 -10.33 -21.86 14.67
C GLU A 97 -10.74 -21.38 16.08
N ARG A 98 -10.80 -20.08 16.32
CA ARG A 98 -11.27 -19.53 17.61
C ARG A 98 -12.73 -19.89 17.88
N VAL A 99 -13.60 -19.78 16.88
CA VAL A 99 -15.01 -20.14 17.01
C VAL A 99 -15.18 -21.65 17.18
N ARG A 100 -14.36 -22.48 16.48
CA ARG A 100 -14.34 -23.93 16.67
C ARG A 100 -14.04 -24.31 18.13
N GLY A 101 -13.18 -23.55 18.81
CA GLY A 101 -12.90 -23.74 20.24
C GLY A 101 -14.13 -23.57 21.15
N PHE A 102 -15.16 -22.82 20.72
CA PHE A 102 -16.38 -22.59 21.48
C PHE A 102 -17.53 -23.55 21.13
N ILE A 103 -17.71 -23.84 19.84
CA ILE A 103 -18.91 -24.54 19.32
C ILE A 103 -18.59 -25.81 18.50
N GLY A 104 -17.31 -26.22 18.45
CA GLY A 104 -16.87 -27.38 17.68
C GLY A 104 -17.02 -27.19 16.16
N ASP A 105 -17.23 -28.31 15.44
CA ASP A 105 -17.27 -28.34 13.98
C ASP A 105 -18.51 -27.68 13.36
N THR A 106 -19.49 -27.29 14.16
CA THR A 106 -20.66 -26.51 13.73
C THR A 106 -20.28 -25.25 12.94
N VAL A 107 -19.09 -24.67 13.23
CA VAL A 107 -18.52 -23.52 12.51
C VAL A 107 -18.35 -23.76 11.01
N ASN A 108 -18.18 -25.00 10.56
CA ASN A 108 -18.00 -25.33 9.15
C ASN A 108 -19.22 -25.02 8.29
N SER A 109 -20.41 -24.98 8.88
CA SER A 109 -21.67 -24.60 8.20
C SER A 109 -21.94 -23.10 8.22
N VAL A 110 -21.08 -22.29 8.84
CA VAL A 110 -21.18 -20.82 8.82
C VAL A 110 -20.58 -20.29 7.51
N TRP A 111 -21.20 -19.29 6.90
CA TRP A 111 -20.60 -18.58 5.79
C TRP A 111 -19.54 -17.62 6.31
N LEU A 112 -18.34 -18.17 6.55
CA LEU A 112 -17.18 -17.44 7.07
C LEU A 112 -16.06 -17.43 6.03
N GLY A 113 -15.57 -16.24 5.67
CA GLY A 113 -14.51 -16.09 4.68
C GLY A 113 -14.19 -14.63 4.35
N THR A 114 -13.42 -14.44 3.28
CA THR A 114 -13.20 -13.10 2.71
C THR A 114 -14.35 -12.72 1.79
N PHE A 115 -14.53 -11.42 1.52
CA PHE A 115 -15.51 -10.95 0.54
C PHE A 115 -15.42 -11.73 -0.78
N HIS A 116 -14.21 -11.87 -1.32
CA HIS A 116 -14.02 -12.59 -2.57
C HIS A 116 -14.41 -14.06 -2.49
N SER A 117 -14.05 -14.76 -1.41
CA SER A 117 -14.40 -16.18 -1.26
C SER A 117 -15.91 -16.42 -1.17
N ILE A 118 -16.62 -15.54 -0.48
CA ILE A 118 -18.08 -15.57 -0.40
C ILE A 118 -18.70 -15.25 -1.76
N CYS A 119 -18.23 -14.20 -2.44
CA CYS A 119 -18.76 -13.82 -3.76
C CYS A 119 -18.44 -14.86 -4.84
N VAL A 120 -17.30 -15.55 -4.80
CA VAL A 120 -17.04 -16.69 -5.70
C VAL A 120 -18.08 -17.78 -5.53
N LYS A 121 -18.46 -18.16 -4.30
CA LYS A 121 -19.50 -19.15 -4.05
C LYS A 121 -20.85 -18.72 -4.64
N ILE A 122 -21.23 -17.46 -4.47
CA ILE A 122 -22.47 -16.93 -5.03
C ILE A 122 -22.41 -16.91 -6.57
N LEU A 123 -21.30 -16.42 -7.14
CA LEU A 123 -21.14 -16.33 -8.59
C LEU A 123 -21.14 -17.72 -9.27
N ARG A 124 -20.55 -18.74 -8.63
CA ARG A 124 -20.57 -20.11 -9.14
C ARG A 124 -21.96 -20.74 -9.10
N ARG A 125 -22.87 -20.24 -8.28
CA ARG A 125 -24.27 -20.72 -8.23
C ARG A 125 -25.14 -20.09 -9.33
N PHE A 126 -24.77 -18.88 -9.81
CA PHE A 126 -25.55 -18.15 -10.83
C PHE A 126 -24.64 -17.58 -11.91
N PRO A 127 -23.71 -18.37 -12.50
CA PRO A 127 -22.75 -17.87 -13.47
C PRO A 127 -23.42 -17.33 -14.73
N GLU A 128 -24.53 -17.94 -15.16
CA GLU A 128 -25.29 -17.55 -16.35
C GLU A 128 -25.86 -16.12 -16.24
N LYS A 129 -26.13 -15.63 -15.02
CA LYS A 129 -26.60 -14.26 -14.79
C LYS A 129 -25.51 -13.21 -15.07
N ALA A 130 -24.24 -13.63 -15.04
CA ALA A 130 -23.09 -12.81 -15.41
C ALA A 130 -22.59 -13.11 -16.85
N GLY A 131 -23.30 -13.96 -17.61
CA GLY A 131 -22.87 -14.39 -18.94
C GLY A 131 -21.70 -15.39 -18.92
N LEU A 132 -21.47 -16.04 -17.80
CA LEU A 132 -20.38 -17.00 -17.58
C LEU A 132 -20.92 -18.44 -17.60
N LYS A 133 -20.00 -19.40 -17.75
CA LYS A 133 -20.25 -20.82 -17.49
C LYS A 133 -19.78 -21.16 -16.06
N ASP A 134 -20.29 -22.25 -15.51
CA ASP A 134 -19.99 -22.76 -14.16
C ASP A 134 -18.49 -22.95 -13.88
N ASN A 135 -17.72 -23.32 -14.91
CA ASN A 135 -16.29 -23.58 -14.86
C ASN A 135 -15.41 -22.35 -15.18
N PHE A 136 -15.88 -21.13 -14.95
CA PHE A 136 -15.09 -19.92 -15.22
C PHE A 136 -13.76 -19.90 -14.46
N THR A 137 -12.75 -19.26 -15.06
CA THR A 137 -11.40 -19.12 -14.49
C THR A 137 -11.18 -17.71 -13.93
N ILE A 138 -10.49 -17.61 -12.79
CA ILE A 138 -10.09 -16.32 -12.20
C ILE A 138 -8.69 -15.97 -12.71
N LEU A 139 -8.56 -14.84 -13.40
CA LEU A 139 -7.31 -14.41 -14.00
C LEU A 139 -6.39 -13.73 -12.98
N GLY A 140 -5.12 -14.09 -13.00
CA GLY A 140 -4.05 -13.36 -12.36
C GLY A 140 -3.73 -12.03 -13.08
N GLU A 141 -3.03 -11.13 -12.41
CA GLU A 141 -2.72 -9.78 -12.93
C GLU A 141 -1.93 -9.82 -14.25
N ASP A 142 -0.98 -10.75 -14.39
CA ASP A 142 -0.19 -10.87 -15.62
C ASP A 142 -1.03 -11.31 -16.83
N ASP A 143 -2.00 -12.19 -16.62
CA ASP A 143 -2.92 -12.61 -17.68
C ASP A 143 -3.89 -11.49 -18.05
N GLN A 144 -4.36 -10.71 -17.06
CA GLN A 144 -5.16 -9.51 -17.30
C GLN A 144 -4.40 -8.49 -18.17
N LYS A 145 -3.12 -8.21 -17.87
CA LYS A 145 -2.25 -7.34 -18.68
C LYS A 145 -2.09 -7.86 -20.12
N ARG A 146 -1.95 -9.18 -20.30
CA ARG A 146 -1.88 -9.80 -21.63
C ARG A 146 -3.17 -9.60 -22.43
N VAL A 147 -4.34 -9.76 -21.79
CA VAL A 147 -5.63 -9.49 -22.42
C VAL A 147 -5.74 -8.03 -22.86
N ILE A 148 -5.41 -7.07 -21.97
CA ILE A 148 -5.45 -5.64 -22.29
C ILE A 148 -4.47 -5.34 -23.44
N LYS A 149 -3.24 -5.84 -23.37
CA LYS A 149 -2.25 -5.66 -24.43
C LYS A 149 -2.77 -6.14 -25.80
N LYS A 150 -3.43 -7.27 -25.83
CA LYS A 150 -4.03 -7.80 -27.05
C LYS A 150 -5.15 -6.89 -27.59
N ILE A 151 -5.99 -6.36 -26.68
CA ILE A 151 -7.06 -5.41 -27.07
C ILE A 151 -6.46 -4.13 -27.67
N LEU A 152 -5.39 -3.59 -27.07
CA LEU A 152 -4.71 -2.40 -27.60
C LEU A 152 -4.17 -2.65 -29.01
N GLN A 153 -3.54 -3.80 -29.24
CA GLN A 153 -3.01 -4.20 -30.54
C GLN A 153 -4.11 -4.39 -31.58
N ASP A 154 -5.17 -5.13 -31.26
CA ASP A 154 -6.27 -5.42 -32.16
C ASP A 154 -7.04 -4.17 -32.58
N ASN A 155 -7.05 -3.12 -31.74
CA ASN A 155 -7.71 -1.83 -32.01
C ASN A 155 -6.74 -0.73 -32.47
N ASN A 156 -5.47 -1.02 -32.74
CA ASN A 156 -4.43 -0.07 -33.13
C ASN A 156 -4.28 1.12 -32.16
N ILE A 157 -4.41 0.84 -30.85
CA ILE A 157 -4.24 1.86 -29.80
C ILE A 157 -2.77 1.87 -29.38
N ASP A 158 -2.18 3.07 -29.24
CA ASP A 158 -0.77 3.23 -28.87
C ASP A 158 -0.51 2.79 -27.43
N GLU A 159 0.25 1.69 -27.27
CA GLU A 159 0.66 1.15 -25.97
C GLU A 159 1.52 2.12 -25.13
N LYS A 160 2.18 3.11 -25.78
CA LYS A 160 2.93 4.14 -25.06
C LYS A 160 2.01 5.14 -24.35
N GLN A 161 0.87 5.43 -24.95
CA GLN A 161 -0.13 6.31 -24.37
C GLN A 161 -1.05 5.57 -23.37
N PHE A 162 -1.36 4.31 -23.65
CA PHE A 162 -2.23 3.46 -22.85
C PHE A 162 -1.48 2.18 -22.42
N THR A 163 -0.63 2.29 -21.41
CA THR A 163 0.07 1.10 -20.92
C THR A 163 -0.92 0.11 -20.31
N PRO A 164 -0.77 -1.22 -20.56
CA PRO A 164 -1.68 -2.22 -20.01
C PRO A 164 -1.85 -2.11 -18.50
N GLN A 165 -0.80 -1.79 -17.77
CA GLN A 165 -0.82 -1.60 -16.33
C GLN A 165 -1.69 -0.40 -15.92
N ALA A 166 -1.49 0.78 -16.52
CA ALA A 166 -2.27 1.97 -16.17
C ALA A 166 -3.76 1.83 -16.53
N VAL A 167 -4.05 1.09 -17.62
CA VAL A 167 -5.42 0.75 -18.00
C VAL A 167 -6.04 -0.18 -16.99
N LEU A 168 -5.34 -1.24 -16.57
CA LEU A 168 -5.80 -2.20 -15.58
C LEU A 168 -6.11 -1.50 -14.24
N GLU A 169 -5.24 -0.63 -13.77
CA GLU A 169 -5.47 0.13 -12.53
C GLU A 169 -6.73 1.00 -12.60
N LYS A 170 -6.98 1.65 -13.74
CA LYS A 170 -8.22 2.42 -13.94
C LYS A 170 -9.46 1.54 -13.94
N ILE A 171 -9.40 0.39 -14.61
CA ILE A 171 -10.50 -0.59 -14.64
C ILE A 171 -10.77 -1.09 -13.21
N SER A 172 -9.74 -1.47 -12.48
CA SER A 172 -9.88 -1.91 -11.08
C SER A 172 -10.54 -0.86 -10.21
N ARG A 173 -10.15 0.42 -10.34
CA ARG A 173 -10.80 1.52 -9.61
C ARG A 173 -12.27 1.71 -9.96
N PHE A 174 -12.67 1.49 -11.23
CA PHE A 174 -14.09 1.50 -11.60
C PHE A 174 -14.84 0.36 -10.93
N LYS A 175 -14.27 -0.85 -10.93
CA LYS A 175 -14.86 -2.02 -10.29
C LYS A 175 -14.98 -1.86 -8.77
N ASP A 176 -13.97 -1.31 -8.11
CA ASP A 176 -13.99 -0.97 -6.68
C ASP A 176 -15.10 0.02 -6.31
N LYS A 177 -15.52 0.85 -7.25
CA LYS A 177 -16.64 1.81 -7.11
C LYS A 177 -18.01 1.25 -7.50
N GLY A 178 -18.10 -0.03 -7.85
CA GLY A 178 -19.35 -0.65 -8.29
C GLY A 178 -19.81 -0.21 -9.67
N LEU A 179 -18.89 0.28 -10.51
CA LEU A 179 -19.17 0.79 -11.85
C LEU A 179 -18.89 -0.29 -12.90
N THR A 180 -19.95 -0.86 -13.48
CA THR A 180 -19.83 -1.74 -14.64
C THR A 180 -19.36 -0.96 -15.88
N ALA A 181 -18.79 -1.67 -16.87
CA ALA A 181 -18.36 -1.04 -18.11
C ALA A 181 -19.48 -0.22 -18.78
N GLU A 182 -20.71 -0.71 -18.75
CA GLU A 182 -21.88 -0.02 -19.29
C GLU A 182 -22.17 1.30 -18.55
N LYS A 183 -22.11 1.31 -17.21
CA LYS A 183 -22.30 2.52 -16.40
C LYS A 183 -21.22 3.54 -16.71
N VAL A 184 -19.95 3.11 -16.80
CA VAL A 184 -18.81 3.99 -17.09
C VAL A 184 -18.93 4.58 -18.51
N VAL A 185 -19.37 3.79 -19.49
CA VAL A 185 -19.62 4.28 -20.87
C VAL A 185 -20.67 5.40 -20.88
N ASN A 186 -21.73 5.24 -20.08
CA ASN A 186 -22.82 6.22 -20.01
C ASN A 186 -22.40 7.54 -19.33
N GLU A 187 -21.55 7.45 -18.30
CA GLU A 187 -21.08 8.63 -17.56
C GLU A 187 -19.93 9.38 -18.25
N TYR A 188 -19.00 8.64 -18.86
CA TYR A 188 -17.76 9.18 -19.44
C TYR A 188 -17.72 8.99 -20.95
N LYS A 189 -18.71 9.52 -21.66
CA LYS A 189 -18.82 9.46 -23.13
C LYS A 189 -17.52 9.91 -23.80
N ASN A 190 -17.05 9.14 -24.80
CA ASN A 190 -15.84 9.40 -25.61
C ASN A 190 -14.49 9.31 -24.89
N ASN A 191 -14.37 8.53 -23.84
CA ASN A 191 -13.08 8.25 -23.22
C ASN A 191 -12.51 6.92 -23.71
N MET A 192 -11.28 6.91 -24.23
CA MET A 192 -10.61 5.69 -24.70
C MET A 192 -10.52 4.60 -23.64
N THR A 193 -10.27 4.97 -22.39
CA THR A 193 -10.24 4.01 -21.26
C THR A 193 -11.59 3.31 -21.10
N THR A 194 -12.69 4.01 -21.32
CA THR A 194 -14.04 3.45 -21.24
C THR A 194 -14.30 2.44 -22.35
N PHE A 195 -13.81 2.74 -23.56
CA PHE A 195 -13.85 1.80 -24.68
C PHE A 195 -13.04 0.53 -24.36
N ILE A 196 -11.80 0.70 -23.88
CA ILE A 196 -10.93 -0.44 -23.53
C ILE A 196 -11.56 -1.26 -22.41
N TYR A 197 -12.19 -0.64 -21.42
CA TYR A 197 -12.87 -1.35 -20.33
C TYR A 197 -14.02 -2.23 -20.86
N LYS A 198 -14.82 -1.71 -21.79
CA LYS A 198 -15.91 -2.48 -22.42
C LYS A 198 -15.37 -3.66 -23.20
N GLU A 199 -14.35 -3.44 -24.04
CA GLU A 199 -13.71 -4.51 -24.80
C GLU A 199 -13.05 -5.55 -23.89
N TYR A 200 -12.45 -5.13 -22.78
CA TYR A 200 -11.89 -6.01 -21.78
C TYR A 200 -12.95 -6.93 -21.17
N GLN A 201 -14.09 -6.39 -20.74
CA GLN A 201 -15.19 -7.19 -20.20
C GLN A 201 -15.75 -8.17 -21.23
N ASN A 202 -15.97 -7.73 -22.47
CA ASN A 202 -16.41 -8.59 -23.55
C ASN A 202 -15.45 -9.77 -23.75
N ARG A 203 -14.14 -9.47 -23.76
CA ARG A 203 -13.10 -10.47 -23.93
C ARG A 203 -13.03 -11.47 -22.77
N LEU A 204 -13.20 -11.00 -21.53
CA LEU A 204 -13.25 -11.89 -20.36
C LEU A 204 -14.44 -12.85 -20.45
N ILE A 205 -15.61 -12.37 -20.84
CA ILE A 205 -16.81 -13.22 -21.02
C ILE A 205 -16.57 -14.26 -22.13
N GLU A 206 -16.03 -13.86 -23.29
CA GLU A 206 -15.68 -14.78 -24.38
C GLU A 206 -14.73 -15.89 -23.93
N LEU A 207 -13.74 -15.55 -23.09
CA LEU A 207 -12.76 -16.49 -22.55
C LEU A 207 -13.30 -17.30 -21.35
N ASN A 208 -14.52 -17.04 -20.92
CA ASN A 208 -15.11 -17.58 -19.69
C ASN A 208 -14.21 -17.33 -18.47
N CYS A 209 -13.77 -16.08 -18.32
CA CYS A 209 -12.85 -15.65 -17.27
C CYS A 209 -13.41 -14.46 -16.51
N VAL A 210 -12.94 -14.29 -15.27
CA VAL A 210 -13.20 -13.11 -14.42
C VAL A 210 -11.90 -12.64 -13.80
N ASP A 211 -11.79 -11.36 -13.48
CA ASP A 211 -10.74 -10.87 -12.59
C ASP A 211 -11.27 -10.71 -11.14
N PHE A 212 -10.38 -10.32 -10.22
CA PHE A 212 -10.77 -10.18 -8.82
C PHE A 212 -11.84 -9.11 -8.60
N GLY A 213 -11.81 -8.01 -9.33
CA GLY A 213 -12.83 -6.96 -9.24
C GLY A 213 -14.19 -7.43 -9.77
N ASP A 214 -14.19 -8.28 -10.81
CA ASP A 214 -15.41 -8.85 -11.41
C ASP A 214 -16.18 -9.72 -10.41
N ILE A 215 -15.47 -10.46 -9.57
CA ILE A 215 -16.10 -11.34 -8.58
C ILE A 215 -17.09 -10.57 -7.70
N LEU A 216 -16.66 -9.41 -7.21
CA LEU A 216 -17.49 -8.55 -6.37
C LEU A 216 -18.55 -7.82 -7.20
N LEU A 217 -18.14 -7.25 -8.33
CA LEU A 217 -18.99 -6.43 -9.19
C LEU A 217 -20.15 -7.23 -9.80
N TYR A 218 -19.87 -8.46 -10.28
CA TYR A 218 -20.91 -9.32 -10.86
C TYR A 218 -21.91 -9.78 -9.79
N VAL A 219 -21.46 -10.15 -8.60
CA VAL A 219 -22.38 -10.48 -7.52
C VAL A 219 -23.26 -9.28 -7.15
N LEU A 220 -22.69 -8.09 -7.06
CA LEU A 220 -23.47 -6.87 -6.83
C LEU A 220 -24.50 -6.65 -7.95
N ASP A 221 -24.11 -6.79 -9.20
CA ASP A 221 -24.99 -6.60 -10.36
C ASP A 221 -26.10 -7.68 -10.43
N ILE A 222 -25.76 -8.95 -10.13
CA ILE A 222 -26.74 -10.04 -10.04
C ILE A 222 -27.78 -9.74 -8.97
N LEU A 223 -27.38 -9.36 -7.77
CA LEU A 223 -28.30 -9.06 -6.68
C LEU A 223 -29.19 -7.85 -6.97
N LEU A 224 -28.65 -6.84 -7.65
CA LEU A 224 -29.43 -5.65 -8.06
C LEU A 224 -30.44 -5.94 -9.16
N LYS A 225 -30.11 -6.84 -10.11
CA LYS A 225 -30.95 -7.14 -11.25
C LYS A 225 -31.97 -8.28 -11.02
N ASN A 226 -31.74 -9.11 -10.00
CA ASN A 226 -32.57 -10.29 -9.72
C ASN A 226 -33.08 -10.25 -8.26
N PRO A 227 -34.24 -9.60 -8.02
CA PRO A 227 -34.80 -9.46 -6.67
C PRO A 227 -35.10 -10.79 -5.98
N GLU A 228 -35.39 -11.85 -6.73
CA GLU A 228 -35.61 -13.21 -6.23
C GLU A 228 -34.34 -13.80 -5.60
N ILE A 229 -33.19 -13.62 -6.26
CA ILE A 229 -31.88 -14.06 -5.76
C ILE A 229 -31.49 -13.21 -4.54
N LEU A 230 -31.68 -11.88 -4.60
CA LEU A 230 -31.43 -11.01 -3.47
C LEU A 230 -32.25 -11.43 -2.25
N ASN A 231 -33.55 -11.67 -2.43
CA ASN A 231 -34.43 -12.10 -1.32
C ASN A 231 -34.01 -13.47 -0.75
N GLU A 232 -33.54 -14.42 -1.58
CA GLU A 232 -33.00 -15.70 -1.10
C GLU A 232 -31.82 -15.49 -0.14
N TYR A 233 -30.82 -14.66 -0.54
CA TYR A 233 -29.67 -14.38 0.31
C TYR A 233 -29.99 -13.49 1.51
N GLN A 234 -30.96 -12.58 1.41
CA GLN A 234 -31.44 -11.81 2.54
C GLN A 234 -32.15 -12.69 3.58
N GLU A 235 -32.94 -13.70 3.15
CA GLU A 235 -33.56 -14.68 4.06
C GLU A 235 -32.51 -15.62 4.67
N ARG A 236 -31.50 -15.98 3.89
CA ARG A 236 -30.41 -16.83 4.37
C ARG A 236 -29.57 -16.10 5.41
N PHE A 237 -29.09 -14.90 5.14
CA PHE A 237 -28.16 -14.15 5.99
C PHE A 237 -28.89 -13.26 6.99
N LYS A 238 -29.42 -13.89 8.04
CA LYS A 238 -30.12 -13.18 9.10
C LYS A 238 -29.19 -12.37 10.00
N TYR A 239 -27.93 -12.79 10.13
CA TYR A 239 -26.89 -12.13 10.91
C TYR A 239 -25.63 -11.95 10.08
N ILE A 240 -25.23 -10.71 9.91
CA ILE A 240 -24.06 -10.34 9.14
C ILE A 240 -23.02 -9.73 10.09
N MET A 241 -21.80 -10.20 10.04
CA MET A 241 -20.69 -9.70 10.84
C MET A 241 -19.52 -9.36 9.94
N VAL A 242 -18.92 -8.17 10.15
CA VAL A 242 -17.83 -7.65 9.30
C VAL A 242 -16.69 -7.23 10.18
N ASP A 243 -15.51 -7.79 9.92
CA ASP A 243 -14.25 -7.36 10.55
C ASP A 243 -13.52 -6.35 9.64
N GLU A 244 -12.72 -5.47 10.25
CA GLU A 244 -11.93 -4.43 9.58
C GLU A 244 -12.78 -3.59 8.61
N TYR A 245 -13.98 -3.18 9.04
CA TYR A 245 -14.95 -2.48 8.19
C TYR A 245 -14.43 -1.20 7.54
N GLN A 246 -13.45 -0.52 8.16
CA GLN A 246 -12.79 0.68 7.62
C GLN A 246 -11.95 0.42 6.35
N ASP A 247 -11.65 -0.85 6.04
CA ASP A 247 -10.86 -1.22 4.86
C ASP A 247 -11.73 -1.62 3.66
N THR A 248 -13.06 -1.51 3.78
CA THR A 248 -13.99 -1.87 2.69
C THR A 248 -13.97 -0.85 1.56
N ASN A 249 -14.04 -1.34 0.30
CA ASN A 249 -14.29 -0.51 -0.86
C ASN A 249 -15.81 -0.28 -1.08
N ILE A 250 -16.16 0.59 -2.03
CA ILE A 250 -17.59 0.93 -2.28
C ILE A 250 -18.40 -0.30 -2.71
N THR A 251 -17.84 -1.18 -3.54
CA THR A 251 -18.55 -2.39 -4.00
C THR A 251 -18.88 -3.34 -2.84
N GLN A 252 -17.93 -3.55 -1.94
CA GLN A 252 -18.12 -4.34 -0.71
C GLN A 252 -19.15 -3.70 0.22
N TYR A 253 -19.08 -2.40 0.40
CA TYR A 253 -20.06 -1.64 1.17
C TYR A 253 -21.48 -1.77 0.60
N LEU A 254 -21.64 -1.64 -0.72
CA LEU A 254 -22.95 -1.79 -1.37
C LEU A 254 -23.49 -3.21 -1.23
N LEU A 255 -22.64 -4.25 -1.35
CA LEU A 255 -23.03 -5.64 -1.12
C LEU A 255 -23.58 -5.84 0.30
N LEU A 256 -22.86 -5.33 1.32
CA LEU A 256 -23.30 -5.43 2.71
C LEU A 256 -24.64 -4.71 2.94
N ARG A 257 -24.78 -3.51 2.37
CA ARG A 257 -26.05 -2.77 2.45
C ARG A 257 -27.22 -3.54 1.85
N LEU A 258 -27.03 -4.11 0.66
CA LEU A 258 -28.09 -4.90 0.00
C LEU A 258 -28.47 -6.13 0.82
N LEU A 259 -27.50 -6.91 1.26
CA LEU A 259 -27.74 -8.14 2.01
C LEU A 259 -28.38 -7.89 3.37
N SER A 260 -28.05 -6.77 4.02
CA SER A 260 -28.58 -6.43 5.36
C SER A 260 -29.96 -5.77 5.39
N GLN A 261 -30.52 -5.35 4.24
CA GLN A 261 -31.77 -4.55 4.19
C GLN A 261 -32.96 -5.19 4.90
N LYS A 262 -33.09 -6.52 4.81
CA LYS A 262 -34.29 -7.21 5.31
C LYS A 262 -34.31 -7.38 6.83
N HIS A 263 -33.23 -7.96 7.37
CA HIS A 263 -33.15 -8.27 8.81
C HIS A 263 -32.45 -7.19 9.61
N ARG A 264 -31.61 -6.36 8.97
CA ARG A 264 -30.85 -5.26 9.57
C ARG A 264 -29.92 -5.68 10.73
N ASN A 265 -29.72 -6.97 10.95
CA ASN A 265 -28.82 -7.49 11.98
C ASN A 265 -27.39 -7.54 11.43
N ILE A 266 -26.81 -6.37 11.25
CA ILE A 266 -25.44 -6.19 10.80
C ILE A 266 -24.56 -5.66 11.95
N CYS A 267 -23.47 -6.36 12.22
CA CYS A 267 -22.47 -5.95 13.19
C CYS A 267 -21.14 -5.67 12.47
N CYS A 268 -20.79 -4.41 12.35
CA CYS A 268 -19.51 -3.98 11.78
C CYS A 268 -18.53 -3.64 12.89
N VAL A 269 -17.35 -4.28 12.85
CA VAL A 269 -16.25 -3.97 13.76
C VAL A 269 -15.14 -3.31 12.97
N GLY A 270 -14.62 -2.20 13.47
CA GLY A 270 -13.57 -1.48 12.76
C GLY A 270 -12.89 -0.43 13.63
N ASP A 271 -11.85 0.13 13.05
CA ASP A 271 -11.03 1.20 13.61
C ASP A 271 -10.71 2.24 12.53
N ASP A 272 -11.44 3.35 12.51
CA ASP A 272 -11.21 4.44 11.56
C ASP A 272 -9.76 4.96 11.60
N ASP A 273 -9.10 4.89 12.76
CA ASP A 273 -7.70 5.26 12.92
C ASP A 273 -6.71 4.24 12.31
N GLN A 274 -7.19 3.07 11.85
CA GLN A 274 -6.39 2.04 11.18
C GLN A 274 -6.73 1.87 9.69
N SER A 275 -7.44 2.82 9.07
CA SER A 275 -7.70 2.82 7.63
C SER A 275 -6.43 3.26 6.87
N ILE A 276 -5.69 2.30 6.30
CA ILE A 276 -4.40 2.47 5.64
C ILE A 276 -4.31 1.83 4.25
N TYR A 277 -5.46 1.52 3.64
CA TYR A 277 -5.55 0.84 2.33
C TYR A 277 -6.32 1.65 1.28
N SER A 278 -6.30 3.00 1.35
CA SER A 278 -6.95 3.85 0.34
C SER A 278 -6.38 3.61 -1.06
N TRP A 279 -5.08 3.32 -1.15
CA TRP A 279 -4.41 2.96 -2.39
C TRP A 279 -4.92 1.64 -3.02
N ARG A 280 -5.61 0.78 -2.23
CA ARG A 280 -6.33 -0.42 -2.69
C ARG A 280 -7.83 -0.19 -2.86
N GLY A 281 -8.28 1.04 -2.90
CA GLY A 281 -9.69 1.39 -3.06
C GLY A 281 -10.53 1.36 -1.78
N ALA A 282 -9.92 1.17 -0.59
CA ALA A 282 -10.63 1.31 0.67
C ALA A 282 -11.13 2.75 0.86
N GLU A 283 -12.36 2.89 1.35
CA GLU A 283 -13.00 4.18 1.56
C GLU A 283 -13.37 4.35 3.05
N ILE A 284 -12.61 5.18 3.76
CA ILE A 284 -12.86 5.46 5.17
C ILE A 284 -14.28 6.01 5.41
N GLU A 285 -14.84 6.69 4.43
CA GLU A 285 -16.20 7.24 4.49
C GLU A 285 -17.26 6.16 4.79
N ASN A 286 -16.99 4.89 4.45
CA ASN A 286 -17.93 3.80 4.71
C ASN A 286 -18.19 3.61 6.22
N ILE A 287 -17.13 3.65 7.05
CA ILE A 287 -17.31 3.54 8.50
C ILE A 287 -17.82 4.86 9.10
N LEU A 288 -17.41 6.00 8.56
CA LEU A 288 -17.86 7.30 9.04
C LEU A 288 -19.37 7.52 8.82
N LYS A 289 -19.93 6.97 7.73
CA LYS A 289 -21.34 7.09 7.36
C LYS A 289 -22.26 6.03 7.96
N PHE A 290 -21.75 5.06 8.72
CA PHE A 290 -22.53 3.93 9.20
C PHE A 290 -23.82 4.36 9.92
N ASN A 291 -23.74 5.35 10.82
CA ASN A 291 -24.91 5.84 11.56
C ASN A 291 -25.92 6.62 10.69
N SER A 292 -25.49 7.21 9.58
CA SER A 292 -26.40 7.81 8.61
C SER A 292 -27.08 6.78 7.72
N ASP A 293 -26.39 5.69 7.43
CA ASP A 293 -26.97 4.57 6.66
C ASP A 293 -27.93 3.69 7.48
N PHE A 294 -27.67 3.62 8.78
CA PHE A 294 -28.46 2.89 9.77
C PHE A 294 -28.78 3.82 10.94
N PRO A 295 -29.82 4.68 10.83
CA PRO A 295 -30.13 5.68 11.86
C PRO A 295 -30.47 5.07 13.23
N GLU A 296 -30.92 3.82 13.27
CA GLU A 296 -31.21 3.06 14.49
C GLU A 296 -29.94 2.34 15.04
N ALA A 297 -28.79 2.51 14.41
CA ALA A 297 -27.58 1.82 14.81
C ALA A 297 -27.11 2.25 16.21
N GLU A 298 -26.72 1.27 16.99
CA GLU A 298 -25.98 1.49 18.23
C GLU A 298 -24.48 1.52 17.94
N THR A 299 -23.75 2.47 18.56
CA THR A 299 -22.31 2.53 18.47
C THR A 299 -21.68 2.23 19.83
N ILE A 300 -20.96 1.10 19.91
CA ILE A 300 -20.21 0.70 21.11
C ILE A 300 -18.73 0.96 20.90
N ARG A 301 -18.08 1.67 21.85
CA ARG A 301 -16.66 1.97 21.79
C ARG A 301 -15.87 1.03 22.68
N LEU A 302 -14.89 0.32 22.11
CA LEU A 302 -13.92 -0.49 22.85
C LEU A 302 -12.64 0.32 23.02
N GLU A 303 -12.42 0.83 24.22
CA GLU A 303 -11.30 1.72 24.54
C GLU A 303 -10.29 1.08 25.49
N ARG A 304 -10.63 -0.06 26.13
CA ARG A 304 -9.73 -0.80 27.02
C ARG A 304 -8.77 -1.63 26.18
N ASN A 305 -7.50 -1.25 26.22
CA ASN A 305 -6.43 -1.91 25.48
C ASN A 305 -5.76 -2.98 26.35
N TYR A 306 -5.55 -4.17 25.78
CA TYR A 306 -4.93 -5.33 26.42
C TYR A 306 -3.54 -5.64 25.87
N ARG A 307 -3.06 -4.84 24.91
CA ARG A 307 -1.84 -5.10 24.16
C ARG A 307 -0.65 -4.30 24.66
N SER A 308 -0.78 -2.98 24.74
CA SER A 308 0.32 -2.03 24.84
C SER A 308 0.35 -1.31 26.19
N THR A 309 1.55 -0.92 26.63
CA THR A 309 1.76 -0.10 27.83
C THR A 309 1.24 1.33 27.62
N GLU A 310 1.06 2.06 28.73
CA GLU A 310 0.43 3.39 28.76
C GLU A 310 1.19 4.44 27.92
N ASN A 311 2.53 4.45 27.98
CA ASN A 311 3.33 5.41 27.19
C ASN A 311 3.13 5.21 25.69
N ILE A 312 3.04 3.95 25.23
CA ILE A 312 2.78 3.61 23.82
C ILE A 312 1.40 4.10 23.40
N LEU A 313 0.36 3.85 24.22
CA LEU A 313 -1.01 4.27 23.92
C LEU A 313 -1.17 5.79 23.93
N THR A 314 -0.53 6.46 24.87
CA THR A 314 -0.54 7.92 24.97
C THR A 314 0.12 8.56 23.74
N ALA A 315 1.27 8.03 23.31
CA ALA A 315 1.95 8.49 22.11
C ALA A 315 1.12 8.25 20.85
N ALA A 316 0.57 7.03 20.67
CA ALA A 316 -0.30 6.72 19.54
C ALA A 316 -1.54 7.62 19.48
N SER A 317 -2.19 7.86 20.63
CA SER A 317 -3.36 8.72 20.74
C SER A 317 -3.03 10.18 20.44
N ALA A 318 -1.85 10.66 20.84
CA ALA A 318 -1.41 12.02 20.56
C ALA A 318 -1.17 12.24 19.06
N VAL A 319 -0.50 11.32 18.38
CA VAL A 319 -0.25 11.41 16.93
C VAL A 319 -1.58 11.41 16.17
N ILE A 320 -2.46 10.44 16.42
CA ILE A 320 -3.69 10.31 15.63
C ILE A 320 -4.72 11.42 15.90
N LYS A 321 -4.60 12.12 17.02
CA LYS A 321 -5.50 13.25 17.37
C LYS A 321 -5.42 14.41 16.37
N HIS A 322 -4.34 14.52 15.61
CA HIS A 322 -4.16 15.57 14.61
C HIS A 322 -4.97 15.33 13.32
N ASN A 323 -5.55 14.14 13.13
CA ASN A 323 -6.47 13.90 12.02
C ASN A 323 -7.85 14.50 12.32
N ALA A 324 -8.45 15.16 11.31
CA ALA A 324 -9.74 15.83 11.46
C ALA A 324 -10.93 14.86 11.32
N LYS A 325 -10.87 13.92 10.37
CA LYS A 325 -11.97 12.98 10.07
C LYS A 325 -11.88 11.74 10.97
N ARG A 326 -12.49 11.79 12.16
CA ARG A 326 -12.46 10.68 13.13
C ARG A 326 -13.78 10.53 13.87
N LEU A 327 -14.13 9.28 14.20
CA LEU A 327 -15.27 8.98 15.06
C LEU A 327 -14.97 9.19 16.57
N GLY A 328 -13.72 9.39 16.91
CA GLY A 328 -13.24 9.71 18.26
C GLY A 328 -13.33 8.55 19.24
N LYS A 329 -12.16 8.14 19.74
CA LYS A 329 -11.97 7.17 20.83
C LYS A 329 -10.66 7.46 21.55
N THR A 330 -10.56 7.02 22.80
CA THR A 330 -9.35 7.19 23.62
C THR A 330 -8.95 5.85 24.22
N LEU A 331 -7.78 5.36 23.82
CA LEU A 331 -7.27 4.10 24.32
C LEU A 331 -6.73 4.26 25.74
N ARG A 332 -7.04 3.30 26.62
CA ARG A 332 -6.51 3.18 27.98
C ARG A 332 -6.14 1.75 28.28
N VAL A 333 -5.11 1.55 29.09
CA VAL A 333 -4.71 0.21 29.52
C VAL A 333 -5.84 -0.42 30.32
N ALA A 334 -6.17 -1.67 30.02
CA ALA A 334 -7.16 -2.42 30.80
C ALA A 334 -6.58 -2.87 32.16
N GLU A 335 -7.37 -2.79 33.22
CA GLU A 335 -6.94 -3.03 34.61
C GLU A 335 -6.28 -4.42 34.82
N HIS A 336 -6.73 -5.44 34.13
CA HIS A 336 -6.22 -6.82 34.23
C HIS A 336 -5.56 -7.28 32.92
N SER A 337 -4.89 -6.37 32.19
CA SER A 337 -4.19 -6.75 30.96
C SER A 337 -2.85 -7.43 31.28
N PRO A 338 -2.33 -8.29 30.38
CA PRO A 338 -1.00 -8.85 30.53
C PRO A 338 0.11 -7.81 30.70
N VAL A 339 -0.13 -6.59 30.19
CA VAL A 339 0.83 -5.48 30.25
C VAL A 339 0.63 -4.53 31.43
N SER A 340 -0.44 -4.69 32.21
CA SER A 340 -0.72 -3.79 33.36
C SER A 340 0.37 -3.85 34.43
N ASN A 341 1.06 -4.99 34.57
CA ASN A 341 2.17 -5.20 35.51
C ASN A 341 3.54 -5.04 34.85
N CYS A 342 3.59 -4.73 33.55
CA CYS A 342 4.85 -4.47 32.87
C CYS A 342 5.39 -3.08 33.21
N LYS A 343 6.71 -2.93 33.19
CA LYS A 343 7.35 -1.64 33.31
C LYS A 343 6.85 -0.73 32.18
N ASN A 344 6.30 0.41 32.53
CA ASN A 344 5.85 1.43 31.58
C ASN A 344 7.06 2.22 31.06
N GLU A 345 7.86 1.61 30.19
CA GLU A 345 9.05 2.22 29.62
C GLU A 345 8.70 3.37 28.69
N LYS A 346 9.55 4.41 28.69
CA LYS A 346 9.43 5.51 27.72
C LYS A 346 9.86 5.02 26.35
N ILE A 347 9.20 5.57 25.32
CA ILE A 347 9.57 5.36 23.91
C ILE A 347 10.94 5.97 23.67
N LYS A 348 11.89 5.21 23.17
CA LYS A 348 13.24 5.69 22.91
C LYS A 348 13.30 6.27 21.49
N VAL A 349 13.44 7.59 21.41
CA VAL A 349 13.62 8.30 20.14
C VAL A 349 15.12 8.52 19.95
N VAL A 350 15.67 7.82 18.94
CA VAL A 350 17.12 7.72 18.75
C VAL A 350 17.53 8.44 17.48
N SER A 351 18.50 9.35 17.60
CA SER A 351 19.11 10.02 16.45
C SER A 351 20.44 9.37 16.12
N THR A 352 20.63 8.96 14.87
CA THR A 352 21.89 8.40 14.36
C THR A 352 22.50 9.30 13.30
N TYR A 353 23.78 9.13 13.01
CA TYR A 353 24.44 9.92 11.98
C TYR A 353 24.05 9.44 10.57
N SER A 354 24.04 8.13 10.34
CA SER A 354 23.73 7.53 9.06
C SER A 354 22.73 6.37 9.18
N GLY A 355 22.17 5.95 8.04
CA GLY A 355 21.30 4.77 7.96
C GLY A 355 22.00 3.48 8.35
N ASP A 356 23.32 3.37 8.08
CA ASP A 356 24.12 2.20 8.47
C ASP A 356 24.34 2.17 9.99
N ASP A 357 24.55 3.35 10.61
CA ASP A 357 24.65 3.45 12.07
C ASP A 357 23.29 3.13 12.73
N GLU A 358 22.18 3.50 12.09
CA GLU A 358 20.83 3.12 12.53
C GLU A 358 20.66 1.60 12.55
N ALA A 359 21.08 0.92 11.46
CA ALA A 359 20.96 -0.53 11.37
C ALA A 359 21.84 -1.25 12.42
N LYS A 360 23.08 -0.77 12.63
CA LYS A 360 23.98 -1.29 13.67
C LYS A 360 23.41 -1.09 15.06
N TYR A 361 22.90 0.12 15.36
CA TYR A 361 22.28 0.40 16.65
C TYR A 361 21.10 -0.52 16.94
N ILE A 362 20.23 -0.75 15.94
CA ILE A 362 19.09 -1.66 16.08
C ILE A 362 19.56 -3.09 16.30
N ALA A 363 20.57 -3.57 15.56
CA ALA A 363 21.15 -4.90 15.75
C ALA A 363 21.69 -5.10 17.18
N GLU A 364 22.45 -4.10 17.70
CA GLU A 364 22.94 -4.12 19.09
C GLU A 364 21.81 -4.19 20.11
N LYS A 365 20.70 -3.47 19.86
CA LYS A 365 19.54 -3.49 20.76
C LYS A 365 18.77 -4.81 20.68
N VAL A 366 18.66 -5.40 19.49
CA VAL A 366 18.08 -6.75 19.33
C VAL A 366 18.88 -7.79 20.11
N GLN A 367 20.21 -7.76 20.02
CA GLN A 367 21.08 -8.66 20.78
C GLN A 367 20.98 -8.40 22.29
N SER A 368 20.93 -7.13 22.72
CA SER A 368 20.74 -6.76 24.12
C SER A 368 19.41 -7.31 24.68
N LEU A 369 18.31 -7.13 23.95
CA LEU A 369 17.00 -7.64 24.33
C LEU A 369 16.96 -9.18 24.35
N ARG A 370 17.67 -9.82 23.42
CA ARG A 370 17.84 -11.28 23.44
C ARG A 370 18.55 -11.75 24.72
N TYR A 371 19.58 -11.03 25.14
CA TYR A 371 20.27 -11.28 26.39
C TYR A 371 19.38 -11.05 27.61
N ASP A 372 18.48 -10.05 27.56
CA ASP A 372 17.49 -9.75 28.59
C ASP A 372 16.32 -10.77 28.63
N GLY A 373 16.33 -11.78 27.75
CA GLY A 373 15.40 -12.93 27.78
C GLY A 373 14.23 -12.80 26.79
N TYR A 374 14.20 -11.82 25.89
CA TYR A 374 13.20 -11.75 24.82
C TYR A 374 13.55 -12.71 23.69
N ASP A 375 12.56 -13.39 23.12
CA ASP A 375 12.75 -14.20 21.93
C ASP A 375 12.81 -13.33 20.67
N TYR A 376 13.54 -13.79 19.65
CA TYR A 376 13.65 -13.03 18.39
C TYR A 376 12.30 -12.85 17.71
N GLU A 377 11.39 -13.83 17.78
CA GLU A 377 10.04 -13.73 17.20
C GLU A 377 9.14 -12.71 17.92
N GLU A 378 9.52 -12.28 19.13
CA GLU A 378 8.86 -11.20 19.86
C GLU A 378 9.35 -9.81 19.45
N MET A 379 10.33 -9.72 18.55
CA MET A 379 10.93 -8.47 18.08
C MET A 379 10.63 -8.22 16.60
N ALA A 380 10.35 -6.97 16.26
CA ALA A 380 10.12 -6.59 14.87
C ALA A 380 10.77 -5.27 14.49
N ILE A 381 11.27 -5.20 13.26
CA ILE A 381 11.68 -3.97 12.57
C ILE A 381 10.63 -3.66 11.54
N LEU A 382 9.97 -2.50 11.67
CA LEU A 382 8.86 -2.11 10.79
C LEU A 382 9.25 -0.86 9.99
N VAL A 383 9.43 -1.04 8.69
CA VAL A 383 9.89 -0.02 7.76
C VAL A 383 8.75 0.58 6.93
N ARG A 384 8.89 1.82 6.48
CA ARG A 384 7.89 2.46 5.62
C ARG A 384 7.92 1.89 4.21
N THR A 385 9.10 1.71 3.64
CA THR A 385 9.30 1.14 2.30
C THR A 385 10.14 -0.11 2.34
N ALA A 386 9.86 -1.02 1.41
CA ALA A 386 10.60 -2.27 1.35
C ALA A 386 12.09 -2.10 1.01
N SER A 387 12.49 -0.99 0.39
CA SER A 387 13.91 -0.68 0.11
C SER A 387 14.75 -0.54 1.40
N GLN A 388 14.14 -0.06 2.48
CA GLN A 388 14.83 0.12 3.76
C GLN A 388 15.24 -1.20 4.44
N THR A 389 14.67 -2.38 4.07
CA THR A 389 14.97 -3.63 4.77
C THR A 389 16.41 -4.08 4.57
N ARG A 390 17.04 -3.70 3.46
CA ARG A 390 18.37 -4.18 3.08
C ARG A 390 19.45 -3.87 4.13
N SER A 391 19.55 -2.63 4.62
CA SER A 391 20.58 -2.27 5.60
C SER A 391 20.48 -3.11 6.88
N PHE A 392 19.25 -3.46 7.29
CA PHE A 392 19.01 -4.36 8.41
C PHE A 392 19.38 -5.80 8.07
N GLU A 393 18.98 -6.29 6.88
CA GLU A 393 19.31 -7.64 6.41
C GLU A 393 20.82 -7.86 6.39
N GLU A 394 21.60 -6.92 5.85
CA GLU A 394 23.06 -7.00 5.79
C GLU A 394 23.73 -7.02 7.17
N VAL A 395 23.32 -6.12 8.05
CA VAL A 395 23.85 -6.09 9.42
C VAL A 395 23.48 -7.36 10.17
N PHE A 396 22.25 -7.87 10.04
CA PHE A 396 21.79 -9.08 10.72
C PHE A 396 22.54 -10.32 10.24
N ILE A 397 22.87 -10.40 8.95
CA ILE A 397 23.73 -11.48 8.41
C ILE A 397 25.11 -11.39 9.01
N LYS A 398 25.72 -10.20 9.01
CA LYS A 398 27.06 -9.98 9.57
C LYS A 398 27.14 -10.33 11.06
N GLU A 399 26.13 -9.96 11.82
CA GLU A 399 26.03 -10.20 13.26
C GLU A 399 25.40 -11.58 13.60
N SER A 400 25.12 -12.41 12.59
CA SER A 400 24.49 -13.73 12.74
C SER A 400 23.16 -13.69 13.50
N ILE A 401 22.36 -12.63 13.34
CA ILE A 401 21.02 -12.51 13.91
C ILE A 401 20.01 -13.15 12.94
N PRO A 402 19.26 -14.17 13.38
CA PRO A 402 18.25 -14.81 12.53
C PRO A 402 17.08 -13.87 12.28
N TYR A 403 16.66 -13.70 11.02
CA TYR A 403 15.55 -12.83 10.65
C TYR A 403 14.65 -13.46 9.58
N LYS A 404 13.43 -12.90 9.45
CA LYS A 404 12.45 -13.26 8.43
C LYS A 404 11.80 -12.00 7.89
N VAL A 405 11.79 -11.83 6.55
CA VAL A 405 11.05 -10.75 5.90
C VAL A 405 9.60 -11.21 5.70
N VAL A 406 8.64 -10.42 6.20
CA VAL A 406 7.21 -10.72 6.11
C VAL A 406 6.53 -9.70 5.17
N GLY A 407 5.70 -10.21 4.26
CA GLY A 407 4.96 -9.38 3.32
C GLY A 407 5.74 -8.96 2.08
N GLY A 408 6.89 -9.58 1.82
CA GLY A 408 7.70 -9.35 0.63
C GLY A 408 8.82 -10.37 0.48
N LEU A 409 9.46 -10.35 -0.68
CA LEU A 409 10.69 -11.08 -0.92
C LEU A 409 11.85 -10.36 -0.22
N LYS A 410 12.87 -11.12 0.19
CA LYS A 410 14.14 -10.55 0.63
C LYS A 410 14.69 -9.60 -0.44
N PHE A 411 15.52 -8.65 -0.04
CA PHE A 411 16.03 -7.64 -0.97
C PHE A 411 16.61 -8.23 -2.26
N TYR A 412 17.52 -9.19 -2.12
CA TYR A 412 18.17 -9.82 -3.28
C TYR A 412 17.32 -10.82 -4.07
N GLU A 413 16.13 -11.16 -3.58
CA GLU A 413 15.17 -12.03 -4.26
C GLU A 413 14.13 -11.25 -5.10
N ARG A 414 14.05 -9.94 -4.95
CA ARG A 414 13.14 -9.09 -5.72
C ARG A 414 13.43 -9.17 -7.20
N ALA A 415 12.37 -9.16 -8.01
CA ALA A 415 12.46 -9.39 -9.44
C ALA A 415 13.43 -8.43 -10.14
N GLU A 416 13.35 -7.14 -9.85
CA GLU A 416 14.20 -6.09 -10.40
C GLU A 416 15.67 -6.23 -9.97
N ILE A 417 15.91 -6.66 -8.75
CA ILE A 417 17.26 -6.92 -8.23
C ILE A 417 17.83 -8.17 -8.90
N ARG A 418 17.06 -9.25 -9.00
CA ARG A 418 17.48 -10.47 -9.70
C ARG A 418 17.77 -10.22 -11.18
N ASP A 419 17.04 -9.33 -11.82
CA ASP A 419 17.30 -8.94 -13.21
C ASP A 419 18.67 -8.25 -13.31
N MET A 420 18.96 -7.29 -12.44
CA MET A 420 20.26 -6.61 -12.43
C MET A 420 21.42 -7.53 -12.04
N LEU A 421 21.21 -8.40 -11.04
CA LEU A 421 22.21 -9.41 -10.69
C LEU A 421 22.49 -10.35 -11.86
N ALA A 422 21.49 -10.70 -12.67
CA ALA A 422 21.70 -11.52 -13.87
C ALA A 422 22.52 -10.77 -14.93
N TYR A 423 22.35 -9.45 -15.10
CA TYR A 423 23.27 -8.64 -15.92
C TYR A 423 24.71 -8.73 -15.41
N PHE A 424 24.92 -8.46 -14.13
CA PHE A 424 26.26 -8.51 -13.53
C PHE A 424 26.91 -9.90 -13.61
N ARG A 425 26.12 -10.95 -13.37
CA ARG A 425 26.59 -12.34 -13.50
C ARG A 425 27.00 -12.66 -14.93
N LEU A 426 26.20 -12.30 -15.94
CA LEU A 426 26.54 -12.56 -17.34
C LEU A 426 27.77 -11.75 -17.82
N ILE A 427 27.95 -10.52 -17.28
CA ILE A 427 29.14 -9.73 -17.56
C ILE A 427 30.40 -10.44 -17.03
N LEU A 428 30.36 -10.89 -15.77
CA LEU A 428 31.47 -11.57 -15.12
C LEU A 428 31.71 -12.97 -15.69
N GLN A 429 30.63 -13.72 -15.94
CA GLN A 429 30.65 -15.11 -16.37
C GLN A 429 29.81 -15.33 -17.62
N PRO A 430 30.39 -15.21 -18.83
CA PRO A 430 29.64 -15.35 -20.08
C PRO A 430 29.00 -16.73 -20.31
N SER A 431 29.37 -17.73 -19.53
CA SER A 431 28.78 -19.07 -19.58
C SER A 431 27.57 -19.26 -18.70
N ASP A 432 27.03 -18.19 -18.07
CA ASP A 432 25.83 -18.26 -17.24
C ASP A 432 24.57 -18.19 -18.13
N ASP A 433 24.10 -19.36 -18.57
CA ASP A 433 22.96 -19.50 -19.44
C ASP A 433 21.66 -19.03 -18.79
N LEU A 434 21.48 -19.23 -17.47
CA LEU A 434 20.30 -18.76 -16.74
C LEU A 434 20.24 -17.23 -16.67
N ALA A 435 21.40 -16.59 -16.45
CA ALA A 435 21.49 -15.14 -16.48
C ALA A 435 21.19 -14.61 -17.88
N PHE A 436 21.71 -15.26 -18.93
CA PHE A 436 21.43 -14.90 -20.32
C PHE A 436 19.93 -14.96 -20.64
N GLU A 437 19.26 -16.08 -20.37
CA GLU A 437 17.82 -16.22 -20.63
C GLU A 437 16.97 -15.17 -19.89
N ARG A 438 17.39 -14.81 -18.70
CA ARG A 438 16.69 -13.83 -17.90
C ARG A 438 16.71 -12.41 -18.47
N ILE A 439 17.85 -11.97 -19.03
CA ILE A 439 18.07 -10.57 -19.40
C ILE A 439 18.01 -10.29 -20.90
N ILE A 440 18.08 -11.29 -21.76
CA ILE A 440 18.24 -11.08 -23.21
C ILE A 440 17.14 -10.18 -23.81
N ASN A 441 15.93 -10.26 -23.29
CA ASN A 441 14.80 -9.42 -23.71
C ASN A 441 14.22 -8.57 -22.56
N LYS A 442 15.02 -8.28 -21.57
CA LYS A 442 14.67 -7.34 -20.48
C LYS A 442 15.74 -6.24 -20.39
N PRO A 443 15.40 -4.97 -20.67
CA PRO A 443 14.13 -4.47 -21.26
C PRO A 443 13.80 -5.10 -22.59
N THR A 444 12.56 -4.92 -23.03
CA THR A 444 12.09 -5.49 -24.30
C THR A 444 12.88 -4.95 -25.47
N ARG A 445 13.62 -5.82 -26.18
CA ARG A 445 14.48 -5.50 -27.34
C ARG A 445 13.95 -6.05 -28.66
N GLY A 446 12.76 -6.63 -28.65
CA GLY A 446 12.20 -7.30 -29.82
C GLY A 446 12.84 -8.68 -30.12
N ILE A 447 13.56 -9.24 -29.16
CA ILE A 447 14.11 -10.59 -29.22
C ILE A 447 13.04 -11.55 -28.67
N GLY A 448 12.25 -12.14 -29.55
CA GLY A 448 11.16 -13.04 -29.16
C GLY A 448 11.63 -14.44 -28.79
N ASP A 449 10.76 -15.21 -28.13
CA ASP A 449 11.00 -16.58 -27.66
C ASP A 449 11.54 -17.50 -28.79
N LYS A 450 11.02 -17.37 -30.01
CA LYS A 450 11.50 -18.14 -31.18
C LYS A 450 12.98 -17.87 -31.50
N THR A 451 13.49 -16.68 -31.20
CA THR A 451 14.91 -16.34 -31.41
C THR A 451 15.74 -17.00 -30.33
N VAL A 452 15.27 -16.93 -29.08
CA VAL A 452 15.92 -17.58 -27.94
C VAL A 452 15.95 -19.10 -28.11
N ASP A 453 14.84 -19.69 -28.56
CA ASP A 453 14.76 -21.15 -28.85
C ASP A 453 15.77 -21.58 -29.92
N LYS A 454 15.94 -20.81 -31.02
CA LYS A 454 16.95 -21.08 -32.04
C LYS A 454 18.37 -21.06 -31.47
N ILE A 455 18.67 -20.10 -30.60
CA ILE A 455 19.97 -20.02 -29.93
C ILE A 455 20.15 -21.23 -29.01
N ARG A 456 19.11 -21.59 -28.24
CA ARG A 456 19.13 -22.75 -27.34
C ARG A 456 19.35 -24.07 -28.07
N ASP A 457 18.66 -24.28 -29.19
CA ASP A 457 18.82 -25.53 -30.00
C ASP A 457 20.21 -25.61 -30.59
N ARG A 458 20.77 -24.51 -31.08
CA ARG A 458 22.13 -24.46 -31.61
C ARG A 458 23.17 -24.66 -30.48
N ALA A 459 22.98 -24.04 -29.32
CA ALA A 459 23.85 -24.20 -28.16
C ALA A 459 23.95 -25.67 -27.70
N LYS A 460 22.79 -26.38 -27.68
CA LYS A 460 22.76 -27.81 -27.39
C LYS A 460 23.53 -28.64 -28.40
N PHE A 461 23.43 -28.28 -29.68
CA PHE A 461 24.13 -28.99 -30.74
C PHE A 461 25.64 -28.77 -30.66
N ASP A 462 26.05 -27.51 -30.51
CA ASP A 462 27.47 -27.11 -30.50
C ASP A 462 28.13 -27.35 -29.13
N LYS A 463 27.33 -27.64 -28.07
CA LYS A 463 27.76 -27.77 -26.65
C LYS A 463 28.50 -26.52 -26.15
N THR A 464 28.03 -25.35 -26.55
CA THR A 464 28.59 -24.05 -26.18
C THR A 464 27.55 -23.24 -25.35
N PRO A 465 28.01 -22.32 -24.48
CA PRO A 465 27.08 -21.44 -23.69
C PRO A 465 26.21 -20.59 -24.62
N LEU A 466 25.00 -20.25 -24.15
CA LEU A 466 24.02 -19.52 -24.94
C LEU A 466 24.54 -18.16 -25.46
N TYR A 467 25.26 -17.41 -24.63
CA TYR A 467 25.85 -16.13 -25.04
C TYR A 467 26.86 -16.30 -26.16
N GLN A 468 27.79 -17.28 -26.04
CA GLN A 468 28.77 -17.54 -27.06
C GLN A 468 28.14 -18.04 -28.35
N THR A 469 27.12 -18.90 -28.23
CA THR A 469 26.34 -19.39 -29.38
C THR A 469 25.65 -18.24 -30.10
N MET A 470 25.05 -17.29 -29.35
CA MET A 470 24.43 -16.08 -29.90
C MET A 470 25.45 -15.26 -30.72
N VAL A 471 26.65 -15.03 -30.17
CA VAL A 471 27.74 -14.30 -30.86
C VAL A 471 28.10 -15.02 -32.16
N ASN A 472 28.38 -16.33 -32.11
CA ASN A 472 28.73 -17.13 -33.29
C ASN A 472 27.62 -17.06 -34.36
N MET A 473 26.33 -17.21 -33.99
CA MET A 473 25.22 -17.15 -34.93
C MET A 473 24.99 -15.78 -35.55
N VAL A 474 25.33 -14.70 -34.84
CA VAL A 474 25.29 -13.32 -35.36
C VAL A 474 26.43 -13.13 -36.40
N ASP A 475 27.62 -13.59 -36.07
CA ASP A 475 28.80 -13.53 -36.96
C ASP A 475 28.61 -14.40 -38.23
N GLU A 476 27.96 -15.57 -38.10
CA GLU A 476 27.59 -16.45 -39.22
C GLU A 476 26.44 -15.86 -40.08
N GLY A 477 25.83 -14.75 -39.68
CA GLY A 477 24.75 -14.11 -40.42
C GLY A 477 23.39 -14.83 -40.36
N VAL A 478 23.16 -15.67 -39.34
CA VAL A 478 21.91 -16.44 -39.16
C VAL A 478 20.71 -15.52 -38.89
N PHE A 479 20.96 -14.35 -38.33
CA PHE A 479 19.94 -13.34 -38.01
C PHE A 479 20.02 -12.14 -38.97
N SER A 480 18.90 -11.51 -39.23
CA SER A 480 18.79 -10.36 -40.13
C SER A 480 17.87 -9.27 -39.59
N GLY A 481 17.96 -8.06 -40.18
CA GLY A 481 17.09 -6.94 -39.87
C GLY A 481 17.12 -6.52 -38.40
N LYS A 482 15.96 -6.20 -37.83
CA LYS A 482 15.83 -5.69 -36.44
C LYS A 482 16.38 -6.66 -35.39
N THR A 483 16.18 -7.96 -35.59
CA THR A 483 16.68 -8.99 -34.66
C THR A 483 18.20 -8.98 -34.61
N LYS A 484 18.89 -8.92 -35.77
CA LYS A 484 20.34 -8.83 -35.82
C LYS A 484 20.81 -7.56 -35.09
N SER A 485 20.26 -6.40 -35.40
CA SER A 485 20.66 -5.14 -34.76
C SER A 485 20.45 -5.16 -33.23
N ALA A 486 19.38 -5.79 -32.74
CA ALA A 486 19.15 -5.94 -31.30
C ALA A 486 20.19 -6.84 -30.64
N LEU A 487 20.54 -7.96 -31.27
CA LEU A 487 21.57 -8.88 -30.78
C LEU A 487 22.97 -8.24 -30.83
N ASP A 488 23.31 -7.56 -31.93
CA ASP A 488 24.55 -6.78 -32.05
C ASP A 488 24.70 -5.75 -30.93
N ASN A 489 23.62 -5.04 -30.63
CA ASN A 489 23.62 -4.06 -29.52
C ASN A 489 23.94 -4.71 -28.17
N VAL A 490 23.31 -5.85 -27.87
CA VAL A 490 23.58 -6.58 -26.62
C VAL A 490 25.06 -7.05 -26.58
N ILE A 491 25.58 -7.57 -27.68
CA ILE A 491 26.97 -8.03 -27.77
C ILE A 491 27.93 -6.85 -27.53
N ASN A 492 27.66 -5.71 -28.16
CA ASN A 492 28.50 -4.51 -28.02
C ASN A 492 28.49 -4.01 -26.57
N LEU A 493 27.32 -3.87 -25.95
CA LEU A 493 27.19 -3.45 -24.55
C LEU A 493 27.96 -4.40 -23.61
N MET A 494 27.76 -5.70 -23.73
CA MET A 494 28.45 -6.69 -22.91
C MET A 494 29.97 -6.64 -23.11
N THR A 495 30.43 -6.38 -24.33
CA THR A 495 31.86 -6.27 -24.64
C THR A 495 32.47 -5.01 -24.03
N GLU A 496 31.77 -3.86 -24.12
CA GLU A 496 32.24 -2.61 -23.52
C GLU A 496 32.22 -2.68 -21.99
N TRP A 497 31.18 -3.21 -21.38
CA TRP A 497 31.09 -3.34 -19.93
C TRP A 497 32.21 -4.22 -19.36
N ARG A 498 32.60 -5.30 -20.05
CA ARG A 498 33.76 -6.14 -19.64
C ARG A 498 35.06 -5.40 -19.69
N LYS A 499 35.24 -4.46 -20.63
CA LYS A 499 36.44 -3.61 -20.71
C LYS A 499 36.52 -2.60 -19.60
N VAL A 500 35.37 -1.98 -19.29
CA VAL A 500 35.26 -0.88 -18.33
C VAL A 500 35.21 -1.37 -16.87
N MET A 501 34.70 -2.58 -16.63
CA MET A 501 34.52 -3.17 -15.30
C MET A 501 35.75 -3.09 -14.37
N GLN A 502 36.98 -3.11 -14.93
CA GLN A 502 38.20 -3.04 -14.14
C GLN A 502 38.83 -1.63 -14.11
N ALA A 503 38.26 -0.69 -14.85
CA ALA A 503 38.83 0.64 -15.04
C ALA A 503 38.19 1.72 -14.18
N ILE A 504 36.98 1.49 -13.69
CA ILE A 504 36.20 2.44 -12.87
C ILE A 504 35.74 1.77 -11.57
N SER A 505 35.23 2.58 -10.61
CA SER A 505 34.73 2.05 -9.37
C SER A 505 33.49 1.15 -9.59
N LEU A 506 33.24 0.21 -8.67
CA LEU A 506 32.12 -0.72 -8.77
C LEU A 506 30.75 0.00 -8.82
N GLY A 507 30.63 1.10 -8.07
CA GLY A 507 29.39 1.91 -8.08
C GLY A 507 29.15 2.60 -9.41
N GLU A 508 30.18 3.27 -9.97
CA GLU A 508 30.10 3.90 -11.30
C GLU A 508 29.80 2.87 -12.39
N PHE A 509 30.45 1.72 -12.30
CA PHE A 509 30.22 0.60 -13.22
C PHE A 509 28.77 0.11 -13.15
N ALA A 510 28.24 -0.09 -11.96
CA ALA A 510 26.86 -0.55 -11.76
C ALA A 510 25.85 0.47 -12.29
N GLU A 511 26.06 1.77 -12.03
CA GLU A 511 25.21 2.84 -12.56
C GLU A 511 25.23 2.90 -14.08
N GLN A 512 26.42 2.74 -14.68
CA GLN A 512 26.57 2.66 -16.13
C GLN A 512 25.77 1.49 -16.73
N VAL A 513 25.89 0.29 -16.16
CA VAL A 513 25.14 -0.90 -16.62
C VAL A 513 23.62 -0.70 -16.49
N VAL A 514 23.13 -0.16 -15.37
CA VAL A 514 21.71 0.09 -15.15
C VAL A 514 21.16 1.07 -16.18
N ASN A 515 21.87 2.15 -16.47
CA ASN A 515 21.43 3.18 -17.40
C ASN A 515 21.53 2.71 -18.86
N GLU A 516 22.70 2.19 -19.28
CA GLU A 516 22.94 1.80 -20.68
C GLU A 516 22.16 0.54 -21.09
N SER A 517 21.82 -0.35 -20.15
CA SER A 517 20.91 -1.47 -20.42
C SER A 517 19.49 -1.02 -20.80
N GLY A 518 19.12 0.22 -20.47
CA GLY A 518 17.76 0.76 -20.59
C GLY A 518 16.81 0.26 -19.48
N TYR A 519 17.34 -0.38 -18.43
CA TYR A 519 16.51 -0.96 -17.36
C TYR A 519 15.88 0.12 -16.50
N MET A 520 16.63 1.19 -16.15
CA MET A 520 16.09 2.32 -15.40
C MET A 520 14.98 3.03 -16.20
N GLU A 521 15.22 3.31 -17.49
CA GLU A 521 14.22 3.92 -18.38
C GLU A 521 12.95 3.06 -18.48
N MET A 522 13.08 1.74 -18.52
CA MET A 522 11.93 0.82 -18.51
C MET A 522 11.11 0.99 -17.24
N LEU A 523 11.73 1.08 -16.06
CA LEU A 523 11.04 1.28 -14.78
C LEU A 523 10.43 2.67 -14.65
N GLU A 524 11.09 3.72 -15.15
CA GLU A 524 10.58 5.10 -15.15
C GLU A 524 9.36 5.26 -16.06
N ASN A 525 9.30 4.49 -17.14
CA ASN A 525 8.15 4.44 -18.04
C ASN A 525 7.03 3.50 -17.55
N ASP A 526 7.29 2.66 -16.55
CA ASP A 526 6.29 1.81 -15.90
C ASP A 526 5.39 2.65 -15.00
N LYS A 527 4.09 2.66 -15.28
CA LYS A 527 3.08 3.41 -14.53
C LYS A 527 2.41 2.58 -13.43
N SER A 528 2.95 1.40 -13.11
CA SER A 528 2.44 0.57 -12.03
C SER A 528 2.63 1.24 -10.66
N VAL A 529 1.80 0.87 -9.70
CA VAL A 529 1.91 1.34 -8.30
C VAL A 529 3.25 0.91 -7.70
N GLU A 530 3.78 -0.23 -8.13
CA GLU A 530 5.02 -0.80 -7.65
C GLU A 530 6.28 -0.19 -8.29
N ALA A 531 6.16 0.45 -9.46
CA ALA A 531 7.31 0.99 -10.19
C ALA A 531 8.20 1.91 -9.36
N PRO A 532 7.68 2.87 -8.56
CA PRO A 532 8.51 3.69 -7.71
C PRO A 532 9.30 2.88 -6.67
N GLY A 533 8.68 1.85 -6.08
CA GLY A 533 9.36 0.96 -5.15
C GLY A 533 10.46 0.13 -5.82
N ARG A 534 10.25 -0.31 -7.07
CA ARG A 534 11.29 -0.99 -7.87
C ARG A 534 12.44 -0.06 -8.20
N ILE A 535 12.16 1.19 -8.55
CA ILE A 535 13.19 2.21 -8.76
C ILE A 535 13.99 2.45 -7.47
N GLU A 536 13.33 2.57 -6.32
CA GLU A 536 14.02 2.69 -5.03
C GLU A 536 14.90 1.48 -4.75
N ASN A 537 14.45 0.27 -5.05
CA ASN A 537 15.25 -0.94 -4.89
C ASN A 537 16.50 -0.94 -5.79
N ILE A 538 16.39 -0.51 -7.04
CA ILE A 538 17.56 -0.37 -7.92
C ILE A 538 18.53 0.69 -7.40
N LYS A 539 18.03 1.84 -6.94
CA LYS A 539 18.84 2.89 -6.33
C LYS A 539 19.60 2.38 -5.11
N GLU A 540 18.92 1.59 -4.29
CA GLU A 540 19.53 0.98 -3.12
C GLU A 540 20.58 -0.06 -3.51
N LEU A 541 20.39 -0.86 -4.57
CA LEU A 541 21.41 -1.74 -5.11
C LEU A 541 22.65 -0.95 -5.53
N LEU A 542 22.50 0.16 -6.25
CA LEU A 542 23.60 1.02 -6.67
C LEU A 542 24.35 1.63 -5.47
N ASN A 543 23.62 2.00 -4.43
CA ASN A 543 24.19 2.50 -3.18
C ASN A 543 25.10 1.45 -2.52
N VAL A 544 24.65 0.19 -2.46
CA VAL A 544 25.48 -0.94 -1.97
C VAL A 544 26.77 -1.07 -2.75
N MET A 545 26.62 -1.16 -4.07
CA MET A 545 27.76 -1.40 -4.96
C MET A 545 28.75 -0.22 -4.98
N SER A 546 28.35 0.94 -4.45
CA SER A 546 29.25 2.11 -4.27
C SER A 546 30.11 2.04 -3.03
N ASP A 547 29.92 1.06 -2.15
CA ASP A 547 30.78 0.84 -0.99
C ASP A 547 32.05 0.06 -1.39
N SER A 548 33.04 0.80 -1.85
CA SER A 548 34.30 0.25 -2.32
C SER A 548 35.19 -0.38 -1.23
N GLU A 549 34.93 -0.07 0.04
CA GLU A 549 35.66 -0.68 1.17
C GLU A 549 35.17 -2.11 1.39
N THR A 550 33.87 -2.31 1.33
CA THR A 550 33.25 -3.63 1.50
C THR A 550 33.31 -4.47 0.22
N TYR A 551 33.08 -3.85 -0.93
CA TYR A 551 33.04 -4.53 -2.25
C TYR A 551 34.06 -3.94 -3.23
N PRO A 552 35.29 -4.40 -3.19
CA PRO A 552 36.35 -3.87 -4.05
C PRO A 552 36.19 -4.22 -5.54
N ASN A 553 35.38 -5.22 -5.88
CA ASN A 553 35.09 -5.63 -7.25
C ASN A 553 33.76 -6.38 -7.38
N LEU A 554 33.31 -6.57 -8.62
CA LEU A 554 32.05 -7.24 -8.95
C LEU A 554 31.97 -8.71 -8.46
N GLY A 555 33.08 -9.44 -8.52
CA GLY A 555 33.15 -10.84 -8.08
C GLY A 555 32.86 -10.97 -6.59
N THR A 556 33.53 -10.16 -5.76
CA THR A 556 33.33 -10.14 -4.30
C THR A 556 31.89 -9.77 -3.94
N PHE A 557 31.30 -8.81 -4.67
CA PHE A 557 29.90 -8.44 -4.47
C PHE A 557 28.94 -9.62 -4.79
N LEU A 558 29.09 -10.27 -5.94
CA LEU A 558 28.22 -11.39 -6.33
C LEU A 558 28.38 -12.62 -5.43
N GLU A 559 29.59 -12.87 -4.93
CA GLU A 559 29.86 -13.91 -3.94
C GLU A 559 29.12 -13.62 -2.62
N HIS A 560 29.21 -12.37 -2.13
CA HIS A 560 28.44 -11.94 -0.96
C HIS A 560 26.95 -12.14 -1.15
N VAL A 561 26.38 -11.70 -2.27
CA VAL A 561 24.95 -11.88 -2.59
C VAL A 561 24.54 -13.36 -2.58
N SER A 562 25.39 -14.24 -3.13
CA SER A 562 25.13 -15.68 -3.13
C SER A 562 25.06 -16.25 -1.71
N LEU A 563 25.99 -15.85 -0.84
CA LEU A 563 25.98 -16.26 0.58
C LEU A 563 24.76 -15.75 1.35
N VAL A 564 24.28 -14.54 1.01
CA VAL A 564 23.07 -13.97 1.62
C VAL A 564 21.83 -14.76 1.23
N ILE A 565 21.71 -15.16 -0.04
CA ILE A 565 20.57 -15.93 -0.54
C ILE A 565 20.56 -17.35 0.06
N ASP A 566 21.72 -17.99 0.20
CA ASP A 566 21.84 -19.39 0.66
C ASP A 566 21.60 -19.60 2.16
N ASN A 567 21.64 -18.53 2.97
CA ASN A 567 21.43 -18.62 4.43
C ASN A 567 19.99 -18.99 4.87
N GLU A 568 19.16 -19.55 3.99
CA GLU A 568 17.75 -19.89 4.26
C GLU A 568 17.49 -21.24 4.96
N TYR A 569 18.47 -22.11 5.05
CA TYR A 569 18.23 -23.51 5.43
C TYR A 569 18.17 -23.81 6.93
N SER A 570 18.16 -22.80 7.81
CA SER A 570 17.86 -23.03 9.22
C SER A 570 16.37 -22.91 9.50
N SER A 571 15.72 -24.02 9.71
CA SER A 571 14.31 -24.18 10.06
C SER A 571 13.93 -23.66 11.47
N ASN A 572 14.66 -22.70 12.01
CA ASN A 572 14.38 -22.15 13.32
C ASN A 572 13.27 -21.10 13.23
N GLU A 573 12.19 -21.35 13.96
CA GLU A 573 11.03 -20.46 14.02
C GLU A 573 11.34 -19.15 14.76
N ASN A 574 12.31 -19.13 15.69
CA ASN A 574 12.70 -17.95 16.47
C ASN A 574 13.57 -16.98 15.65
N LYS A 575 12.92 -16.06 14.91
CA LYS A 575 13.55 -15.10 13.99
C LYS A 575 12.97 -13.71 14.19
N VAL A 576 13.82 -12.67 14.14
CA VAL A 576 13.35 -11.28 14.12
C VAL A 576 12.51 -11.01 12.87
N ILE A 577 11.38 -10.38 13.03
CA ILE A 577 10.50 -10.04 11.91
C ILE A 577 10.92 -8.69 11.33
N ILE A 578 11.23 -8.66 10.04
CA ILE A 578 11.40 -7.43 9.27
C ILE A 578 10.19 -7.30 8.34
N SER A 579 9.47 -6.18 8.40
CA SER A 579 8.23 -6.02 7.64
C SER A 579 7.99 -4.56 7.27
N THR A 580 7.19 -4.31 6.23
CA THR A 580 6.65 -2.97 6.03
C THR A 580 5.54 -2.67 7.03
N LEU A 581 5.36 -1.38 7.35
CA LEU A 581 4.29 -0.94 8.26
C LEU A 581 2.91 -1.44 7.84
N HIS A 582 2.62 -1.45 6.53
CA HIS A 582 1.35 -1.95 6.00
C HIS A 582 1.15 -3.45 6.22
N ALA A 583 2.19 -4.25 5.99
CA ALA A 583 2.13 -5.70 6.15
C ALA A 583 2.12 -6.13 7.63
N ALA A 584 2.55 -5.24 8.52
CA ALA A 584 2.51 -5.45 9.98
C ALA A 584 1.11 -5.21 10.58
N LYS A 585 0.12 -4.71 9.81
CA LYS A 585 -1.26 -4.59 10.29
C LYS A 585 -1.80 -5.95 10.73
N GLY A 586 -2.39 -6.01 11.92
CA GLY A 586 -2.84 -7.27 12.53
C GLY A 586 -1.79 -8.01 13.36
N LEU A 587 -0.49 -7.72 13.18
CA LEU A 587 0.59 -8.30 13.98
C LEU A 587 0.82 -7.51 15.27
N GLU A 588 1.57 -8.11 16.21
CA GLU A 588 1.93 -7.48 17.48
C GLU A 588 3.20 -8.13 18.07
N PHE A 589 4.08 -7.31 18.64
CA PHE A 589 5.39 -7.74 19.12
C PHE A 589 5.71 -7.11 20.47
N ASP A 590 6.51 -7.79 21.29
CA ASP A 590 6.91 -7.28 22.59
C ASP A 590 7.86 -6.09 22.47
N ALA A 591 8.77 -6.13 21.48
CA ALA A 591 9.66 -5.01 21.14
C ALA A 591 9.57 -4.67 19.65
N VAL A 592 9.39 -3.38 19.36
CA VAL A 592 9.27 -2.87 17.99
C VAL A 592 10.28 -1.76 17.75
N PHE A 593 10.92 -1.83 16.59
CA PHE A 593 11.82 -0.83 16.05
C PHE A 593 11.19 -0.18 14.83
N LEU A 594 11.07 1.14 14.85
CA LEU A 594 10.51 1.97 13.78
C LEU A 594 11.59 2.87 13.20
N PRO A 595 12.38 2.38 12.22
CA PRO A 595 13.42 3.19 11.60
C PRO A 595 12.87 4.13 10.52
N GLY A 596 13.69 5.15 10.20
CA GLY A 596 13.43 6.03 9.07
C GLY A 596 12.34 7.07 9.34
N TRP A 597 12.22 7.58 10.57
CA TRP A 597 11.29 8.65 10.89
C TRP A 597 11.83 10.02 10.48
N GLU A 598 11.85 10.25 9.16
CA GLU A 598 12.41 11.42 8.50
C GLU A 598 11.45 11.96 7.44
N GLU A 599 11.40 13.29 7.27
CA GLU A 599 10.61 13.93 6.21
C GLU A 599 11.02 13.39 4.83
N GLY A 600 10.03 13.00 4.03
CA GLY A 600 10.25 12.39 2.71
C GLY A 600 10.35 10.86 2.72
N ILE A 601 10.67 10.25 3.88
CA ILE A 601 10.64 8.81 4.08
C ILE A 601 9.38 8.42 4.84
N PHE A 602 9.15 9.00 6.00
CA PHE A 602 7.94 8.83 6.78
C PHE A 602 7.58 10.13 7.54
N PRO A 603 6.59 10.92 7.06
CA PRO A 603 5.69 10.63 5.93
C PRO A 603 6.41 10.57 4.58
N HIS A 604 5.86 9.75 3.67
CA HIS A 604 6.45 9.51 2.36
C HIS A 604 6.34 10.75 1.46
N GLN A 605 7.39 11.05 0.66
CA GLN A 605 7.47 12.23 -0.20
C GLN A 605 6.24 12.45 -1.08
N LYS A 606 5.69 11.39 -1.67
CA LYS A 606 4.47 11.48 -2.49
C LYS A 606 3.27 12.09 -1.76
N CYS A 607 3.14 11.83 -0.46
CA CYS A 607 2.06 12.39 0.35
C CYS A 607 2.31 13.86 0.69
N LEU A 608 3.58 14.29 0.70
CA LEU A 608 3.97 15.70 0.90
C LEU A 608 3.79 16.54 -0.36
N ASP A 609 4.00 15.94 -1.54
CA ASP A 609 3.87 16.60 -2.84
C ASP A 609 2.41 16.78 -3.26
N CYS A 610 1.51 15.90 -2.80
CA CYS A 610 0.07 16.06 -2.94
C CYS A 610 -0.39 17.11 -1.92
N ASN A 611 -0.81 18.29 -2.39
CA ASN A 611 -1.36 19.37 -1.55
C ASN A 611 -2.71 19.00 -0.87
N GLU A 612 -2.95 17.72 -0.60
CA GLU A 612 -4.19 17.19 -0.05
C GLU A 612 -3.94 16.67 1.37
N ASP A 613 -4.67 17.19 2.33
CA ASP A 613 -4.61 16.79 3.74
C ASP A 613 -4.89 15.28 3.94
N ASP A 614 -5.67 14.66 3.06
CA ASP A 614 -6.06 13.23 3.14
C ASP A 614 -4.85 12.27 3.07
N GLY A 615 -3.84 12.57 2.26
CA GLY A 615 -2.62 11.75 2.15
C GLY A 615 -1.79 11.78 3.44
N LEU A 616 -1.65 12.96 4.06
CA LEU A 616 -0.95 13.11 5.33
C LEU A 616 -1.73 12.46 6.48
N GLU A 617 -3.06 12.52 6.46
CA GLU A 617 -3.90 11.83 7.43
C GLU A 617 -3.75 10.30 7.35
N GLU A 618 -3.61 9.73 6.13
CA GLU A 618 -3.35 8.30 5.97
C GLU A 618 -1.96 7.91 6.50
N GLU A 619 -0.92 8.69 6.20
CA GLU A 619 0.42 8.47 6.77
C GLU A 619 0.40 8.55 8.31
N ARG A 620 -0.40 9.44 8.88
CA ARG A 620 -0.57 9.53 10.35
C ARG A 620 -1.31 8.33 10.92
N ARG A 621 -2.32 7.77 10.21
CA ARG A 621 -2.93 6.49 10.58
C ARG A 621 -1.91 5.35 10.51
N LEU A 622 -1.02 5.38 9.53
CA LEU A 622 0.06 4.41 9.43
C LEU A 622 1.05 4.54 10.59
N ALA A 623 1.37 5.77 11.05
CA ALA A 623 2.16 6.00 12.26
C ALA A 623 1.45 5.47 13.52
N TYR A 624 0.15 5.68 13.64
CA TYR A 624 -0.66 5.12 14.71
C TYR A 624 -0.64 3.59 14.69
N VAL A 625 -0.80 2.96 13.52
CA VAL A 625 -0.69 1.51 13.36
C VAL A 625 0.70 1.04 13.79
N ALA A 626 1.77 1.70 13.32
CA ALA A 626 3.15 1.34 13.65
C ALA A 626 3.41 1.34 15.16
N ILE A 627 3.07 2.43 15.85
CA ILE A 627 3.25 2.59 17.30
C ILE A 627 2.47 1.51 18.06
N THR A 628 1.23 1.23 17.64
CA THR A 628 0.37 0.25 18.31
C THR A 628 0.71 -1.22 18.02
N ARG A 629 1.77 -1.50 17.23
CA ARG A 629 2.29 -2.89 17.10
C ARG A 629 3.11 -3.31 18.32
N ALA A 630 3.67 -2.35 19.05
CA ALA A 630 4.46 -2.62 20.23
C ALA A 630 3.58 -2.94 21.45
N LYS A 631 3.98 -3.98 22.19
CA LYS A 631 3.37 -4.34 23.48
C LYS A 631 4.07 -3.65 24.64
N LYS A 632 5.40 -3.77 24.73
CA LYS A 632 6.19 -3.35 25.91
C LYS A 632 7.23 -2.28 25.58
N ILE A 633 8.00 -2.49 24.51
CA ILE A 633 9.18 -1.68 24.17
C ILE A 633 9.04 -1.11 22.77
N LEU A 634 9.29 0.19 22.64
CA LEU A 634 9.25 0.87 21.36
C LEU A 634 10.48 1.75 21.16
N TYR A 635 11.19 1.53 20.06
CA TYR A 635 12.25 2.36 19.55
C TYR A 635 11.78 3.05 18.27
N ILE A 636 11.96 4.36 18.21
CA ILE A 636 11.76 5.14 16.98
C ILE A 636 13.14 5.70 16.62
N THR A 637 13.62 5.42 15.41
CA THR A 637 14.95 5.88 15.02
C THR A 637 14.89 6.76 13.79
N MET A 638 15.83 7.69 13.72
CA MET A 638 16.03 8.58 12.59
C MET A 638 17.51 8.78 12.29
N SER A 639 17.85 9.00 11.03
CA SER A 639 19.22 9.30 10.59
C SER A 639 19.28 10.66 9.95
N PHE A 640 20.31 11.45 10.31
CA PHE A 640 20.48 12.76 9.67
C PHE A 640 20.96 12.67 8.24
N ASN A 641 21.70 11.61 7.91
CA ASN A 641 22.25 11.43 6.57
C ASN A 641 21.96 10.02 6.07
N ARG A 642 21.55 9.94 4.82
CA ARG A 642 21.42 8.67 4.09
C ARG A 642 22.16 8.76 2.78
N LYS A 643 22.83 7.69 2.41
CA LYS A 643 23.57 7.61 1.16
C LYS A 643 22.57 7.24 0.06
N LEU A 644 22.32 8.17 -0.85
CA LEU A 644 21.53 7.93 -2.06
C LEU A 644 22.39 8.21 -3.28
N TYR A 645 22.49 7.25 -4.21
CA TYR A 645 23.32 7.35 -5.43
C TYR A 645 24.79 7.67 -5.15
N GLY A 646 25.39 7.07 -4.11
CA GLY A 646 26.75 7.38 -3.74
C GLY A 646 26.91 8.76 -3.08
N GLN A 647 25.88 9.58 -3.03
CA GLN A 647 25.90 10.92 -2.42
C GLN A 647 25.17 10.94 -1.09
N TRP A 648 25.75 11.64 -0.13
CA TRP A 648 25.11 11.88 1.16
C TRP A 648 24.01 12.93 1.03
N GLN A 649 22.80 12.55 1.44
CA GLN A 649 21.67 13.46 1.56
C GLN A 649 21.30 13.63 3.02
N THR A 650 21.06 14.88 3.42
CA THR A 650 20.66 15.21 4.78
C THR A 650 19.14 15.27 4.88
N TYR A 651 18.60 14.62 5.88
CA TYR A 651 17.16 14.55 6.16
C TYR A 651 16.80 15.33 7.43
N ASN A 652 15.59 15.89 7.42
CA ASN A 652 15.00 16.48 8.60
C ASN A 652 14.22 15.42 9.40
N PRO A 653 14.16 15.55 10.74
CA PRO A 653 13.30 14.69 11.54
C PRO A 653 11.85 14.73 11.06
N SER A 654 11.18 13.59 11.10
CA SER A 654 9.75 13.49 10.78
C SER A 654 8.90 14.44 11.62
N ARG A 655 7.93 15.09 11.00
CA ARG A 655 6.94 15.93 11.70
C ARG A 655 6.18 15.16 12.78
N PHE A 656 5.99 13.85 12.61
CA PHE A 656 5.30 13.01 13.58
C PHE A 656 6.05 12.91 14.91
N LEU A 657 7.37 13.14 14.93
CA LEU A 657 8.14 13.20 16.18
C LEU A 657 7.73 14.39 17.05
N ASN A 658 7.32 15.50 16.44
CA ASN A 658 6.83 16.67 17.17
C ASN A 658 5.41 16.47 17.73
N GLU A 659 4.69 15.48 17.26
CA GLU A 659 3.36 15.12 17.71
C GLU A 659 3.39 14.16 18.92
N LEU A 660 4.59 13.63 19.26
CA LEU A 660 4.77 12.75 20.42
C LEU A 660 4.87 13.56 21.72
N PRO A 661 4.14 13.19 22.79
CA PRO A 661 4.22 13.87 24.06
C PRO A 661 5.59 13.71 24.72
N PRO A 662 6.25 14.79 25.18
CA PRO A 662 7.58 14.69 25.82
C PRO A 662 7.59 13.79 27.07
N SER A 663 6.44 13.63 27.75
CA SER A 663 6.31 12.77 28.93
C SER A 663 6.52 11.30 28.61
N CYS A 664 6.16 10.86 27.40
CA CYS A 664 6.19 9.45 26.98
C CYS A 664 7.50 9.07 26.29
N ILE A 665 8.35 10.02 25.94
CA ILE A 665 9.57 9.78 25.16
C ILE A 665 10.85 10.01 25.97
N GLU A 666 11.92 9.35 25.55
CA GLU A 666 13.29 9.54 25.96
C GLU A 666 14.14 9.77 24.71
N LEU A 667 14.80 10.93 24.65
CA LEU A 667 15.66 11.29 23.52
C LEU A 667 17.05 10.70 23.73
N VAL A 668 17.50 9.87 22.79
CA VAL A 668 18.83 9.24 22.81
C VAL A 668 19.63 9.77 21.62
N ASN A 669 20.71 10.46 21.89
CA ASN A 669 21.60 10.96 20.85
C ASN A 669 22.77 9.98 20.65
N ASN A 670 22.78 9.31 19.52
CA ASN A 670 23.82 8.35 19.13
C ASN A 670 24.68 8.86 17.93
N THR A 671 24.72 10.17 17.71
CA THR A 671 25.44 10.76 16.58
C THR A 671 26.90 11.09 16.91
N GLY A 672 27.34 10.95 18.15
CA GLY A 672 28.63 11.42 18.59
C GLY A 672 28.80 12.95 18.59
N TYR A 673 27.79 13.71 18.16
CA TYR A 673 27.77 15.18 18.14
C TYR A 673 26.82 15.74 19.21
N ALA A 674 27.14 16.95 19.71
CA ALA A 674 26.35 17.61 20.75
C ALA A 674 24.88 17.81 20.32
N LYS A 675 23.98 17.65 21.29
CA LYS A 675 22.52 17.76 21.14
C LYS A 675 22.09 18.89 20.21
N PRO A 676 21.25 18.67 19.21
CA PRO A 676 20.61 19.75 18.50
C PRO A 676 19.78 20.56 19.49
N LYS A 677 20.00 21.86 19.53
CA LYS A 677 19.18 22.78 20.32
C LYS A 677 17.76 22.71 19.78
N THR A 678 16.87 22.13 20.53
CA THR A 678 15.43 22.24 20.26
C THR A 678 15.08 23.72 20.33
N ASN A 679 14.78 24.30 19.18
CA ASN A 679 14.18 25.63 19.14
C ASN A 679 12.76 25.51 19.68
N ASN A 680 12.63 25.78 20.97
CA ASN A 680 11.35 26.06 21.61
C ASN A 680 10.84 27.39 21.03
N TYR A 681 9.93 27.33 20.07
CA TYR A 681 9.05 28.47 19.77
C TYR A 681 7.98 28.54 20.86
N GLY A 682 8.39 29.00 22.02
CA GLY A 682 7.52 29.43 23.09
C GLY A 682 7.72 30.92 23.27
N ASN A 683 6.67 31.69 23.01
CA ASN A 683 6.60 33.10 23.34
C ASN A 683 7.04 33.35 24.79
N SER A 684 8.10 34.13 24.99
CA SER A 684 8.30 34.86 26.23
C SER A 684 8.98 36.21 25.94
N TYR A 685 8.27 37.24 26.25
CA TYR A 685 8.78 38.61 26.38
C TYR A 685 9.71 38.73 27.59
N GLY A 686 10.82 39.47 27.43
CA GLY A 686 11.47 40.09 28.56
C GLY A 686 12.99 40.01 28.62
N GLY A 687 13.68 41.01 28.16
CA GLY A 687 14.71 41.85 28.78
C GLY A 687 16.06 41.26 29.20
N GLY A 688 17.13 41.80 28.66
CA GLY A 688 18.31 42.12 29.44
C GLY A 688 19.68 41.55 29.07
N ARG A 689 20.44 42.30 28.28
CA ARG A 689 21.87 42.65 28.37
C ARG A 689 22.98 41.58 28.48
N ASP A 690 23.82 41.67 27.46
CA ASP A 690 25.29 41.72 27.39
C ASP A 690 26.18 40.70 28.13
N TYR A 691 27.08 40.01 27.37
CA TYR A 691 28.52 40.28 27.39
C TYR A 691 29.29 39.48 26.33
N TYR A 692 30.23 40.16 25.70
CA TYR A 692 31.31 39.85 24.79
C TYR A 692 32.05 38.50 24.97
N SER A 693 32.47 37.87 23.84
CA SER A 693 33.87 37.66 23.46
C SER A 693 34.04 36.92 22.16
N LYS A 694 34.53 37.55 21.21
CA LYS A 694 35.62 37.51 20.21
C LYS A 694 36.22 36.18 19.76
N ASN A 695 36.33 36.19 18.42
CA ASN A 695 37.32 35.60 17.49
C ASN A 695 37.13 34.14 17.08
N SER A 696 37.22 33.78 15.79
CA SER A 696 37.91 34.35 14.62
C SER A 696 37.33 33.72 13.32
N SER A 697 37.15 34.54 12.34
CA SER A 697 37.15 34.46 10.90
C SER A 697 37.70 33.18 10.21
N TYR A 698 36.95 32.68 9.22
CA TYR A 698 37.37 32.66 7.82
C TYR A 698 36.14 32.62 6.88
N SER A 699 36.21 33.51 5.91
CA SER A 699 35.22 33.87 4.93
C SER A 699 35.13 32.92 3.75
N SER A 700 33.93 32.68 3.21
CA SER A 700 33.67 32.91 1.80
C SER A 700 32.15 32.94 1.58
N GLY A 701 31.72 34.03 0.98
CA GLY A 701 30.36 34.42 0.82
C GLY A 701 29.68 33.77 -0.36
N TYR A 702 28.38 33.76 -0.29
CA TYR A 702 27.51 34.11 -1.40
C TYR A 702 26.17 34.64 -0.84
N SER A 703 25.77 35.70 -1.47
CA SER A 703 24.79 36.71 -1.21
C SER A 703 23.37 36.27 -0.87
N ASN A 704 22.79 37.00 0.11
CA ASN A 704 21.37 37.17 0.38
C ASN A 704 20.57 37.74 -0.79
N TYR A 705 19.35 37.27 -0.93
CA TYR A 705 18.23 38.14 -1.37
C TYR A 705 17.05 37.95 -0.41
N ASP A 706 16.88 39.02 0.33
CA ASP A 706 15.75 39.30 1.21
C ASP A 706 14.59 39.85 0.34
N SER A 707 13.37 39.42 0.54
CA SER A 707 12.20 40.21 0.18
C SER A 707 11.03 39.92 1.10
N GLN A 708 10.84 40.89 1.95
CA GLN A 708 9.64 41.16 2.74
C GLN A 708 8.39 41.24 1.86
N TYR A 709 7.30 40.58 2.28
CA TYR A 709 5.97 41.07 1.96
C TYR A 709 5.06 41.08 3.21
N LYS A 710 4.58 42.29 3.47
CA LYS A 710 3.67 42.68 4.54
C LYS A 710 2.27 42.12 4.32
N LYS A 711 1.67 41.63 5.40
CA LYS A 711 0.23 41.44 5.55
C LYS A 711 -0.50 42.77 5.48
N LYS A 712 -1.65 42.78 4.84
CA LYS A 712 -2.75 43.73 5.07
C LYS A 712 -4.02 42.96 5.38
N GLU A 713 -4.47 43.14 6.61
CA GLU A 713 -5.82 42.81 7.09
C GLU A 713 -6.87 43.71 6.43
N LYS A 714 -8.02 43.17 6.14
CA LYS A 714 -9.27 43.94 6.10
C LYS A 714 -10.43 43.10 6.65
N SER A 715 -11.01 43.70 7.65
CA SER A 715 -12.17 43.35 8.44
C SER A 715 -13.52 43.55 7.69
N GLY A 716 -14.50 42.77 8.16
CA GLY A 716 -15.92 43.20 8.28
C GLY A 716 -16.80 42.74 7.13
N TYR A 717 -17.90 42.08 7.32
CA TYR A 717 -19.13 42.42 8.03
C TYR A 717 -20.10 41.25 7.97
N PHE A 718 -20.83 41.12 9.08
CA PHE A 718 -22.04 40.34 9.28
C PHE A 718 -23.11 40.59 8.21
N ASP A 719 -23.92 39.56 7.85
CA ASP A 719 -25.36 39.62 8.14
C ASP A 719 -26.01 38.23 7.98
N SER A 720 -26.84 37.99 9.01
CA SER A 720 -27.84 36.97 9.19
C SER A 720 -28.95 37.03 8.14
N TYR A 721 -29.62 35.94 7.87
CA TYR A 721 -31.08 35.82 7.97
C TYR A 721 -31.57 34.36 7.99
N GLU A 722 -32.55 34.17 8.82
CA GLU A 722 -33.32 33.06 9.28
C GLU A 722 -34.22 32.39 8.26
N ASP A 723 -34.54 31.14 8.60
CA ASP A 723 -35.82 30.44 8.51
C ASP A 723 -36.67 30.47 7.24
N ALA A 724 -36.97 29.29 6.75
CA ALA A 724 -38.36 28.83 6.64
C ALA A 724 -38.48 27.33 6.29
N SER A 725 -39.32 26.71 7.03
CA SER A 725 -39.83 25.36 7.08
C SER A 725 -40.63 24.91 5.84
N TYR A 726 -40.81 23.59 5.82
CA TYR A 726 -41.95 22.74 5.38
C TYR A 726 -41.90 22.05 4.03
N ASP A 727 -41.99 20.76 4.19
CA ASP A 727 -42.89 19.72 3.63
C ASP A 727 -42.62 19.03 2.30
N GLU A 728 -42.38 17.73 2.53
CA GLU A 728 -43.07 16.56 1.94
C GLU A 728 -43.11 16.33 0.44
N TYR A 729 -42.70 15.19 0.10
CA TYR A 729 -43.18 14.09 -0.74
C TYR A 729 -42.12 13.50 -1.74
N ASP A 730 -41.90 12.23 -1.44
CA ASP A 730 -41.55 11.13 -2.35
C ASP A 730 -41.32 11.43 -3.83
N SER A 731 -40.11 11.16 -4.26
CA SER A 731 -39.94 10.31 -5.44
C SER A 731 -38.46 9.83 -5.53
N TYR A 732 -38.30 8.54 -5.66
CA TYR A 732 -37.07 7.85 -6.00
C TYR A 732 -36.37 8.53 -7.18
N ASN A 733 -35.31 9.26 -6.90
CA ASN A 733 -34.30 9.59 -7.88
C ASN A 733 -32.93 9.66 -7.20
N SER A 734 -32.15 8.62 -7.42
CA SER A 734 -30.76 8.52 -7.02
C SER A 734 -29.91 9.52 -7.82
N GLN A 735 -29.89 10.77 -7.40
CA GLN A 735 -28.85 11.73 -7.77
C GLN A 735 -28.15 12.16 -6.49
N GLY A 736 -27.17 11.33 -6.11
CA GLY A 736 -26.22 11.68 -5.06
C GLY A 736 -25.28 12.77 -5.51
N TYR A 737 -25.25 13.83 -4.77
CA TYR A 737 -24.25 14.89 -4.84
C TYR A 737 -22.86 14.31 -4.67
N TYR A 738 -22.12 14.20 -5.74
CA TYR A 738 -20.68 13.97 -5.69
C TYR A 738 -19.96 15.31 -5.66
N ASN A 739 -19.54 15.72 -4.47
CA ASN A 739 -18.52 16.75 -4.34
C ASN A 739 -17.18 16.15 -4.81
N LYS A 740 -16.74 16.60 -5.98
CA LYS A 740 -15.43 16.29 -6.54
C LYS A 740 -14.33 16.92 -5.70
N LYS A 741 -13.68 16.13 -4.84
CA LYS A 741 -12.28 16.36 -4.47
C LYS A 741 -11.59 15.00 -4.48
N LYS A 742 -10.77 14.75 -5.47
CA LYS A 742 -10.05 13.50 -5.67
C LYS A 742 -8.56 13.71 -5.63
N CYS A 743 -7.91 12.91 -4.83
CA CYS A 743 -6.50 12.55 -5.01
C CYS A 743 -6.42 11.48 -6.10
N GLY A 744 -5.62 11.69 -7.13
CA GLY A 744 -5.21 10.64 -8.05
C GLY A 744 -5.65 10.73 -9.50
N ASP A 745 -6.00 11.89 -10.02
CA ASP A 745 -6.11 12.10 -11.46
C ASP A 745 -4.91 12.93 -11.98
N TYR A 746 -3.77 12.29 -12.08
CA TYR A 746 -2.79 12.73 -13.09
C TYR A 746 -3.23 12.17 -14.42
N PHE A 747 -4.19 12.85 -15.06
CA PHE A 747 -4.28 12.94 -16.52
C PHE A 747 -5.43 13.89 -16.87
N TYR A 748 -5.03 15.05 -17.41
CA TYR A 748 -5.90 16.03 -18.07
C TYR A 748 -7.12 16.50 -17.27
N GLN A 749 -6.87 17.32 -16.23
CA GLN A 749 -7.75 18.48 -16.13
C GLN A 749 -7.61 19.23 -17.46
N THR A 750 -8.66 19.24 -18.24
CA THR A 750 -8.88 20.38 -19.13
C THR A 750 -8.89 21.59 -18.18
N LYS A 751 -7.70 22.20 -17.96
CA LYS A 751 -7.63 23.59 -17.50
C LYS A 751 -8.66 24.30 -18.35
N LYS A 752 -9.61 24.99 -17.72
CA LYS A 752 -10.33 26.04 -18.43
C LYS A 752 -9.24 26.84 -19.11
N THR A 753 -9.04 26.60 -20.38
CA THR A 753 -8.04 27.30 -21.15
C THR A 753 -8.42 28.75 -21.01
N SER A 754 -7.53 29.58 -20.48
CA SER A 754 -7.72 30.99 -20.47
C SER A 754 -8.17 31.39 -21.89
N PRO A 755 -9.16 32.28 -22.07
CA PRO A 755 -9.60 32.70 -23.38
C PRO A 755 -8.47 33.28 -24.25
N LEU A 756 -7.30 33.48 -23.68
CA LEU A 756 -6.06 33.89 -24.34
C LEU A 756 -5.26 32.74 -24.96
N VAL A 757 -5.52 31.47 -24.62
CA VAL A 757 -4.81 30.33 -25.24
C VAL A 757 -5.27 30.20 -26.69
N GLY A 758 -4.29 30.09 -27.59
CA GLY A 758 -4.55 30.06 -29.03
C GLY A 758 -4.51 31.44 -29.74
N VAL A 759 -4.46 32.53 -28.97
CA VAL A 759 -4.36 33.87 -29.51
C VAL A 759 -2.97 34.14 -30.10
N ARG A 760 -2.93 34.75 -31.26
CA ARG A 760 -1.69 35.20 -31.90
C ARG A 760 -1.24 36.53 -31.29
N VAL A 761 0.05 36.59 -30.94
CA VAL A 761 0.63 37.74 -30.25
C VAL A 761 1.98 38.13 -30.85
N TYR A 762 2.37 39.36 -30.64
CA TYR A 762 3.65 39.92 -31.05
C TYR A 762 4.47 40.35 -29.82
N HIS A 763 5.74 40.07 -29.85
CA HIS A 763 6.73 40.52 -28.85
C HIS A 763 7.87 41.25 -29.57
N THR A 764 8.30 42.37 -29.05
CA THR A 764 9.29 43.25 -29.72
C THR A 764 10.62 42.56 -30.04
N SER A 765 11.07 41.65 -29.18
CA SER A 765 12.34 40.94 -29.33
C SER A 765 12.21 39.54 -29.98
N PHE A 766 11.03 38.90 -29.92
CA PHE A 766 10.84 37.52 -30.39
C PHE A 766 9.93 37.39 -31.61
N GLY A 767 9.28 38.48 -32.02
CA GLY A 767 8.39 38.47 -33.16
C GLY A 767 7.01 37.90 -32.89
N TYR A 768 6.40 37.33 -33.94
CA TYR A 768 5.07 36.71 -33.85
C TYR A 768 5.11 35.33 -33.21
N GLY A 769 4.09 35.02 -32.42
CA GLY A 769 3.92 33.72 -31.77
C GLY A 769 2.47 33.44 -31.37
N LYS A 770 2.19 32.25 -30.85
CA LYS A 770 0.87 31.82 -30.41
C LYS A 770 0.92 31.44 -28.94
N ILE A 771 0.00 31.93 -28.13
CA ILE A 771 -0.10 31.57 -26.71
C ILE A 771 -0.54 30.12 -26.62
N ILE A 772 0.27 29.30 -25.96
CA ILE A 772 0.00 27.86 -25.75
C ILE A 772 -0.46 27.56 -24.33
N ASN A 773 -0.10 28.40 -23.35
CA ASN A 773 -0.57 28.26 -21.96
C ASN A 773 -0.52 29.63 -21.26
N VAL A 774 -1.38 29.83 -20.26
CA VAL A 774 -1.42 31.03 -19.41
C VAL A 774 -1.41 30.60 -17.94
N ASP A 775 -0.46 31.11 -17.18
CA ASP A 775 -0.21 30.81 -15.78
C ASP A 775 -0.13 32.13 -14.99
N GLY A 776 -1.28 32.56 -14.46
CA GLY A 776 -1.42 33.88 -13.85
C GLY A 776 -1.11 35.00 -14.85
N GLU A 777 -0.15 35.89 -14.53
CA GLU A 777 0.30 36.96 -15.41
C GLU A 777 1.34 36.52 -16.46
N LYS A 778 1.80 35.29 -16.44
CA LYS A 778 2.79 34.76 -17.38
C LYS A 778 2.11 33.93 -18.48
N CYS A 779 2.48 34.23 -19.71
CA CYS A 779 2.04 33.51 -20.90
C CYS A 779 3.18 32.66 -21.43
N GLU A 780 2.90 31.42 -21.76
CA GLU A 780 3.80 30.57 -22.51
C GLU A 780 3.44 30.66 -23.98
N VAL A 781 4.37 31.20 -24.77
CA VAL A 781 4.15 31.54 -26.19
C VAL A 781 5.11 30.74 -27.04
N PHE A 782 4.60 30.14 -28.10
CA PHE A 782 5.40 29.53 -29.15
C PHE A 782 5.62 30.56 -30.27
N PHE A 783 6.83 31.10 -30.34
CA PHE A 783 7.19 32.09 -31.37
C PHE A 783 7.69 31.44 -32.65
N ASP A 784 7.32 31.98 -33.78
CA ASP A 784 7.58 31.41 -35.11
C ASP A 784 9.07 31.25 -35.41
N LYS A 785 9.94 32.12 -34.82
CA LYS A 785 11.40 32.12 -35.11
C LYS A 785 12.29 31.55 -33.97
N VAL A 786 11.81 31.57 -32.73
CA VAL A 786 12.67 31.25 -31.55
C VAL A 786 12.06 30.16 -30.63
N GLY A 787 10.95 29.56 -31.06
CA GLY A 787 10.30 28.46 -30.33
C GLY A 787 9.63 28.91 -29.03
N LYS A 788 9.51 28.04 -28.08
CA LYS A 788 8.72 28.19 -26.85
C LYS A 788 9.43 29.09 -25.83
N LYS A 789 8.74 30.13 -25.33
CA LYS A 789 9.22 31.05 -24.30
C LYS A 789 8.11 31.37 -23.28
N LYS A 790 8.49 31.55 -22.01
CA LYS A 790 7.61 32.08 -20.95
C LYS A 790 7.85 33.59 -20.81
N ILE A 791 6.80 34.39 -20.98
CA ILE A 791 6.87 35.86 -20.99
C ILE A 791 5.69 36.44 -20.20
N MET A 792 5.89 37.53 -19.51
CA MET A 792 4.79 38.26 -18.87
C MET A 792 3.80 38.76 -19.91
N GLY A 793 2.51 38.56 -19.67
CA GLY A 793 1.45 38.96 -20.60
C GLY A 793 1.48 40.43 -20.95
N SER A 794 2.00 41.30 -20.05
CA SER A 794 2.16 42.73 -20.27
C SER A 794 3.13 43.11 -21.41
N TYR A 795 4.01 42.22 -21.85
CA TYR A 795 4.94 42.45 -22.96
C TYR A 795 4.44 41.87 -24.29
N LEU A 796 3.23 41.33 -24.30
CA LEU A 796 2.64 40.71 -25.48
C LEU A 796 1.55 41.65 -26.06
N GLN A 797 1.64 41.97 -27.32
CA GLN A 797 0.61 42.67 -28.07
C GLN A 797 -0.24 41.65 -28.80
N LYS A 798 -1.56 41.76 -28.69
CA LYS A 798 -2.49 40.90 -29.41
C LYS A 798 -2.49 41.32 -30.87
N CYS A 799 -2.32 40.36 -31.79
CA CYS A 799 -2.35 40.59 -33.23
C CYS A 799 -3.73 40.26 -33.79
#